data_0f2858126ebcdb21245ba75f278b629c
#
_entry.id   0f2858126ebcdb21245ba75f278b629c
#
_cell.length_a   1.000
_cell.length_b   1.000
_cell.length_c   1.000
_cell.angle_alpha   90.00
_cell.angle_beta   90.00
_cell.angle_gamma   90.00
#
_symmetry.space_group_name_H-M   'P 1'
#
loop_
_entity.id
_entity.type
_entity.pdbx_description
1 polymer ?
#
loop_
_entity_poly.entity_id
_entity_poly.type
_entity_poly.pdbx_seq_one_letter_code
_entity_poly.pdbx_strand_id
1 'polypeptide(L)'
;MTELNTVTVTGQLAALQRAQAIKRDAVNTVDSISAEETGKFPDPNVADALQRVPGVSVNRSGGESSQIAVRGFGPEFVAVTINGRPVATASGSRAFNFDVLPSEIINVAQVNKTSSANIPEVDIGGVVDIQTARPLDFSGFHGAWSAAGVNSNLTGDWAGKTTPKASLLGGWTNDDHTFGVLASAMYYKRKDTQINTQANSWYTNQNISELSGLANPNYTNVAVPETLANNILDETRTRKGFSTAIDWRPTDKLTFQLDSLYSSYKVDKLEHEFGQYGNTGDIQSLTTDANGTVTQFVRKGEGPTVMANDYVVSSIPSYEKSFQNGLNAAYQIDDTTKLSVDVSNSKAWNKESPNGYFLVVGSKNFGTNPTWTNNGNSEPPSYSNLLSPDNFGNLTAHCCNAGGQTNNVTNNVKQYKVDLSKAFDGMTLTELDFGIQKTDQSVKSVSLSTPNGILCNAYCGYSIPIPPDAIGAYLYTAPSKIHGVSSPGLPDQWIQYDGNKYLAWLATPAAYDQLTPEKRAALLQGLAANGGSLKSAVNPGSFNKVSESQKAFYAKALFGGNFGTMPWQLDLGVRYLNITSESVAINQPPATLTIDPNDTSNGQVSYGPLAPQQAEGGYHRWLPSLNFKLNLLDDLVYRFSASKTLTPPELSNLYYSKSYGTRPNSLTISQGNPQLQPYSSRNYDMGLEWYMSDASYMAVEGFYKKVSNFSTLISSPFPFLTNVNTGQPFIWSLTQPVNLNSSNIYGGEFTFNYQFKNVLPAPFDGLGTAVNYTKVKSSTSLGPSEISAGGKFAVPGIGDSANASVYYEKGPVQVRVAYNWRGKYLESIAYGSGANPATRSSYGQVDLSASYQINKFLSVFASGTNLTHEHLYDYSVYRNRFLYAEADGTVYTVGVRGTF
;
A
#
# COMPACT_ATOMS: atom_id res chain seq x y z
N MET A 1 1.11 -37.85 14.50
CA MET A 1 0.60 -37.16 13.30
C MET A 1 -0.53 -37.99 12.73
N THR A 2 -1.76 -37.52 12.86
CA THR A 2 -2.93 -38.14 12.23
C THR A 2 -2.81 -37.90 10.74
N GLU A 3 -2.65 -38.95 9.95
CA GLU A 3 -2.80 -38.90 8.49
C GLU A 3 -4.19 -38.33 8.20
N LEU A 4 -4.23 -37.11 7.69
CA LEU A 4 -5.44 -36.56 7.08
C LEU A 4 -5.69 -37.42 5.83
N ASN A 5 -6.71 -38.30 5.92
CA ASN A 5 -7.24 -38.99 4.76
C ASN A 5 -7.46 -37.99 3.64
N THR A 6 -6.77 -38.20 2.54
CA THR A 6 -6.90 -37.43 1.29
C THR A 6 -8.29 -37.63 0.69
N VAL A 7 -9.29 -37.01 1.29
CA VAL A 7 -10.55 -36.75 0.59
C VAL A 7 -10.28 -35.46 -0.17
N THR A 8 -10.19 -35.53 -1.49
CA THR A 8 -10.14 -34.36 -2.36
C THR A 8 -11.51 -33.68 -2.30
N VAL A 9 -11.78 -32.96 -1.20
CA VAL A 9 -12.95 -32.14 -1.06
C VAL A 9 -12.63 -30.84 -1.78
N THR A 10 -13.35 -30.53 -2.86
CA THR A 10 -13.18 -29.37 -3.71
C THR A 10 -14.35 -28.40 -3.47
N GLY A 11 -14.10 -27.10 -3.63
CA GLY A 11 -15.10 -26.07 -3.50
C GLY A 11 -14.96 -25.18 -2.28
N GLN A 12 -15.87 -24.23 -2.13
CA GLN A 12 -15.86 -23.24 -1.05
C GLN A 12 -16.04 -23.86 0.32
N LEU A 13 -16.91 -24.86 0.41
CA LEU A 13 -17.15 -25.60 1.66
C LEU A 13 -15.88 -26.26 2.16
N ALA A 14 -15.12 -26.92 1.28
CA ALA A 14 -13.85 -27.54 1.61
C ALA A 14 -12.79 -26.53 2.07
N ALA A 15 -12.74 -25.39 1.43
CA ALA A 15 -11.84 -24.30 1.83
C ALA A 15 -12.18 -23.79 3.24
N LEU A 16 -13.46 -23.62 3.56
CA LEU A 16 -13.92 -23.24 4.89
C LEU A 16 -13.62 -24.32 5.95
N GLN A 17 -13.80 -25.60 5.64
CA GLN A 17 -13.47 -26.71 6.54
C GLN A 17 -11.97 -26.75 6.87
N ARG A 18 -11.09 -26.61 5.85
CA ARG A 18 -9.64 -26.53 6.06
C ARG A 18 -9.25 -25.32 6.90
N ALA A 19 -9.81 -24.16 6.61
CA ALA A 19 -9.55 -22.93 7.37
C ALA A 19 -9.98 -23.09 8.84
N GLN A 20 -11.15 -23.68 9.08
CA GLN A 20 -11.66 -23.97 10.43
C GLN A 20 -10.77 -24.99 11.17
N ALA A 21 -10.32 -26.06 10.50
CA ALA A 21 -9.42 -27.04 11.09
C ALA A 21 -8.09 -26.40 11.51
N ILE A 22 -7.46 -25.58 10.64
CA ILE A 22 -6.23 -24.84 10.98
C ILE A 22 -6.45 -23.99 12.23
N LYS A 23 -7.56 -23.23 12.31
CA LYS A 23 -7.88 -22.40 13.48
C LYS A 23 -8.08 -23.26 14.72
N ARG A 24 -8.84 -24.35 14.62
CA ARG A 24 -9.17 -25.24 15.75
C ARG A 24 -7.93 -25.91 16.31
N ASP A 25 -7.02 -26.39 15.46
CA ASP A 25 -5.82 -27.15 15.87
C ASP A 25 -4.74 -26.27 16.47
N ALA A 26 -4.61 -25.01 16.02
CA ALA A 26 -3.60 -24.08 16.51
C ALA A 26 -3.76 -23.83 18.03
N VAL A 27 -2.63 -23.60 18.73
CA VAL A 27 -2.63 -23.15 20.13
C VAL A 27 -2.73 -21.61 20.20
N ASN A 28 -2.03 -20.91 19.31
CA ASN A 28 -2.12 -19.46 19.13
C ASN A 28 -3.41 -19.05 18.36
N THR A 29 -3.74 -17.78 18.36
CA THR A 29 -4.88 -17.26 17.57
C THR A 29 -4.44 -17.09 16.12
N VAL A 30 -4.98 -17.93 15.25
CA VAL A 30 -4.74 -17.91 13.81
C VAL A 30 -6.06 -18.01 13.06
N ASP A 31 -6.16 -17.27 11.97
CA ASP A 31 -7.21 -17.41 10.97
C ASP A 31 -6.59 -17.67 9.61
N SER A 32 -7.30 -18.31 8.72
CA SER A 32 -6.77 -18.63 7.40
C SER A 32 -7.82 -18.58 6.30
N ILE A 33 -7.33 -18.38 5.09
CA ILE A 33 -8.07 -18.61 3.85
C ILE A 33 -7.35 -19.70 3.08
N SER A 34 -8.08 -20.74 2.71
CA SER A 34 -7.57 -21.84 1.89
C SER A 34 -8.08 -21.74 0.45
N ALA A 35 -7.29 -22.23 -0.49
CA ALA A 35 -7.73 -22.40 -1.87
C ALA A 35 -8.94 -23.36 -1.94
N GLU A 36 -9.89 -23.08 -2.81
CA GLU A 36 -11.05 -23.95 -3.04
C GLU A 36 -10.64 -25.24 -3.75
N GLU A 37 -9.71 -25.11 -4.69
CA GLU A 37 -9.01 -26.17 -5.42
C GLU A 37 -7.59 -25.73 -5.70
N THR A 38 -6.71 -26.63 -6.04
CA THR A 38 -5.35 -26.30 -6.46
C THR A 38 -5.41 -25.36 -7.68
N GLY A 39 -4.73 -24.23 -7.59
CA GLY A 39 -4.78 -23.20 -8.64
C GLY A 39 -6.06 -22.34 -8.64
N LYS A 40 -6.96 -22.53 -7.68
CA LYS A 40 -8.20 -21.75 -7.51
C LYS A 40 -8.24 -21.08 -6.14
N PHE A 41 -7.65 -19.94 -6.03
CA PHE A 41 -7.88 -19.08 -4.88
C PHE A 41 -9.24 -18.35 -5.05
N PRO A 42 -10.00 -18.14 -3.96
CA PRO A 42 -11.40 -17.71 -4.08
C PRO A 42 -11.61 -16.31 -4.70
N ASP A 43 -10.57 -15.50 -4.74
CA ASP A 43 -10.65 -14.14 -5.28
C ASP A 43 -9.48 -13.86 -6.25
N PRO A 44 -9.62 -12.88 -7.14
CA PRO A 44 -8.59 -12.56 -8.14
C PRO A 44 -7.29 -12.05 -7.53
N ASN A 45 -7.34 -11.53 -6.31
CA ASN A 45 -6.20 -10.99 -5.56
C ASN A 45 -6.20 -11.59 -4.14
N VAL A 46 -5.02 -11.87 -3.63
CA VAL A 46 -4.82 -12.45 -2.29
C VAL A 46 -5.32 -11.53 -1.18
N ALA A 47 -5.10 -10.21 -1.31
CA ALA A 47 -5.57 -9.25 -0.32
C ALA A 47 -7.11 -9.17 -0.27
N ASP A 48 -7.79 -9.29 -1.43
CA ASP A 48 -9.27 -9.36 -1.47
C ASP A 48 -9.78 -10.60 -0.73
N ALA A 49 -9.09 -11.73 -0.85
CA ALA A 49 -9.44 -12.93 -0.10
C ALA A 49 -9.17 -12.76 1.40
N LEU A 50 -8.02 -12.21 1.79
CA LEU A 50 -7.66 -11.98 3.19
C LEU A 50 -8.61 -11.00 3.89
N GLN A 51 -9.29 -10.14 3.16
CA GLN A 51 -10.31 -9.24 3.71
C GLN A 51 -11.45 -9.99 4.40
N ARG A 52 -11.68 -11.27 4.08
CA ARG A 52 -12.69 -12.12 4.73
C ARG A 52 -12.25 -12.68 6.08
N VAL A 53 -10.97 -12.56 6.42
CA VAL A 53 -10.46 -12.93 7.74
C VAL A 53 -10.91 -11.87 8.75
N PRO A 54 -11.46 -12.26 9.92
CA PRO A 54 -11.80 -11.30 10.98
C PRO A 54 -10.62 -10.41 11.33
N GLY A 55 -10.87 -9.12 11.53
CA GLY A 55 -9.81 -8.16 11.86
C GLY A 55 -8.92 -7.73 10.71
N VAL A 56 -9.08 -8.27 9.52
CA VAL A 56 -8.33 -7.85 8.33
C VAL A 56 -9.15 -6.85 7.52
N SER A 57 -8.52 -5.76 7.13
CA SER A 57 -9.05 -4.78 6.19
C SER A 57 -8.01 -4.47 5.12
N VAL A 58 -8.43 -3.94 3.97
CA VAL A 58 -7.55 -3.70 2.82
C VAL A 58 -7.43 -2.21 2.52
N ASN A 59 -6.28 -1.82 2.00
CA ASN A 59 -6.07 -0.57 1.28
C ASN A 59 -6.13 -0.86 -0.22
N ARG A 60 -6.89 -0.03 -0.95
CA ARG A 60 -7.07 -0.17 -2.40
C ARG A 60 -6.27 0.87 -3.16
N SER A 61 -5.83 0.50 -4.34
CA SER A 61 -5.18 1.38 -5.29
C SER A 61 -5.55 0.94 -6.70
N GLY A 62 -6.19 1.82 -7.44
CA GLY A 62 -6.64 1.53 -8.79
C GLY A 62 -7.65 0.38 -8.85
N GLY A 63 -8.62 0.35 -7.95
CA GLY A 63 -9.67 -0.66 -7.88
C GLY A 63 -9.22 -2.06 -7.46
N GLU A 64 -7.95 -2.25 -7.07
CA GLU A 64 -7.41 -3.52 -6.55
C GLU A 64 -6.97 -3.35 -5.08
N SER A 65 -7.18 -4.39 -4.28
CA SER A 65 -6.61 -4.45 -2.93
C SER A 65 -5.12 -4.69 -3.02
N SER A 66 -4.33 -3.71 -2.58
CA SER A 66 -2.87 -3.77 -2.68
C SER A 66 -2.21 -4.14 -1.36
N GLN A 67 -2.73 -3.68 -0.26
CA GLN A 67 -2.15 -3.86 1.07
C GLN A 67 -3.21 -4.24 2.08
N ILE A 68 -2.80 -4.84 3.20
CA ILE A 68 -3.70 -5.23 4.28
C ILE A 68 -3.33 -4.54 5.59
N ALA A 69 -4.34 -4.29 6.40
CA ALA A 69 -4.21 -3.90 7.79
C ALA A 69 -4.83 -4.98 8.67
N VAL A 70 -4.23 -5.27 9.82
CA VAL A 70 -4.71 -6.27 10.77
C VAL A 70 -5.04 -5.59 12.10
N ARG A 71 -6.29 -5.74 12.56
CA ARG A 71 -6.78 -5.11 13.81
C ARG A 71 -6.53 -3.60 13.86
N GLY A 72 -6.69 -2.94 12.69
CA GLY A 72 -6.48 -1.51 12.53
C GLY A 72 -5.02 -1.06 12.45
N PHE A 73 -4.06 -1.96 12.59
CA PHE A 73 -2.66 -1.64 12.30
C PHE A 73 -2.41 -1.62 10.81
N GLY A 74 -1.83 -0.55 10.32
CA GLY A 74 -1.48 -0.36 8.91
C GLY A 74 -0.52 -1.42 8.37
N PRO A 75 -0.34 -1.47 7.03
CA PRO A 75 0.46 -2.50 6.38
C PRO A 75 1.92 -2.54 6.83
N GLU A 76 2.47 -1.43 7.31
CA GLU A 76 3.81 -1.31 7.87
C GLU A 76 4.01 -2.05 9.21
N PHE A 77 2.90 -2.45 9.85
CA PHE A 77 2.90 -3.22 11.11
C PHE A 77 2.54 -4.69 10.90
N VAL A 78 2.46 -5.15 9.66
CA VAL A 78 2.07 -6.51 9.31
C VAL A 78 3.18 -7.17 8.51
N ALA A 79 3.86 -8.14 9.13
CA ALA A 79 4.84 -8.95 8.42
C ALA A 79 4.18 -9.90 7.43
N VAL A 80 4.81 -10.08 6.27
CA VAL A 80 4.37 -11.06 5.27
C VAL A 80 5.51 -12.03 4.99
N THR A 81 5.20 -13.33 5.07
CA THR A 81 6.12 -14.40 4.70
C THR A 81 5.53 -15.27 3.60
N ILE A 82 6.38 -15.92 2.83
CA ILE A 82 5.99 -16.96 1.88
C ILE A 82 6.71 -18.25 2.29
N ASN A 83 5.94 -19.28 2.61
CA ASN A 83 6.45 -20.55 3.16
C ASN A 83 7.34 -20.34 4.40
N GLY A 84 6.92 -19.42 5.32
CA GLY A 84 7.63 -19.06 6.54
C GLY A 84 8.89 -18.20 6.34
N ARG A 85 9.15 -17.68 5.14
CA ARG A 85 10.36 -16.91 4.80
C ARG A 85 10.02 -15.46 4.48
N PRO A 86 10.81 -14.47 4.95
CA PRO A 86 10.55 -13.06 4.70
C PRO A 86 10.66 -12.73 3.21
N VAL A 87 9.85 -11.78 2.76
CA VAL A 87 9.75 -11.36 1.37
C VAL A 87 10.27 -9.94 1.19
N ALA A 88 11.10 -9.74 0.19
CA ALA A 88 11.52 -8.40 -0.23
C ALA A 88 10.38 -7.66 -0.94
N THR A 89 10.25 -6.35 -0.67
CA THR A 89 9.32 -5.43 -1.35
C THR A 89 10.09 -4.41 -2.17
N ALA A 90 9.55 -3.96 -3.28
CA ALA A 90 10.18 -2.94 -4.11
C ALA A 90 9.73 -1.51 -3.79
N SER A 91 8.87 -1.33 -2.79
CA SER A 91 8.32 -0.03 -2.41
C SER A 91 9.27 0.84 -1.58
N GLY A 92 10.36 0.28 -1.04
CA GLY A 92 11.22 0.97 -0.08
C GLY A 92 10.61 1.09 1.34
N SER A 93 9.36 0.65 1.53
CA SER A 93 8.65 0.50 2.79
C SER A 93 8.70 -0.95 3.28
N ARG A 94 8.31 -1.18 4.53
CA ARG A 94 8.09 -2.54 5.08
C ARG A 94 6.73 -3.12 4.66
N ALA A 95 5.81 -2.27 4.24
CA ALA A 95 4.50 -2.69 3.75
C ALA A 95 4.63 -3.56 2.52
N PHE A 96 3.93 -4.70 2.52
CA PHE A 96 3.92 -5.63 1.41
C PHE A 96 2.75 -5.34 0.47
N ASN A 97 3.04 -5.28 -0.84
CA ASN A 97 2.03 -5.12 -1.88
C ASN A 97 1.61 -6.50 -2.41
N PHE A 98 0.39 -6.91 -2.11
CA PHE A 98 -0.16 -8.20 -2.52
C PHE A 98 -0.49 -8.26 -4.01
N ASP A 99 -0.61 -7.12 -4.68
CA ASP A 99 -0.84 -7.04 -6.12
C ASP A 99 0.33 -7.57 -6.97
N VAL A 100 1.52 -7.75 -6.38
CA VAL A 100 2.64 -8.46 -7.04
C VAL A 100 2.50 -9.98 -6.98
N LEU A 101 1.65 -10.55 -6.11
CA LEU A 101 1.49 -12.00 -5.96
C LEU A 101 0.36 -12.55 -6.82
N PRO A 102 0.64 -13.58 -7.62
CA PRO A 102 -0.41 -14.33 -8.30
C PRO A 102 -1.22 -15.17 -7.32
N SER A 103 -2.53 -15.01 -7.30
CA SER A 103 -3.42 -15.80 -6.42
C SER A 103 -3.44 -17.29 -6.76
N GLU A 104 -3.15 -17.64 -8.00
CA GLU A 104 -3.23 -19.00 -8.52
C GLU A 104 -2.15 -19.96 -7.98
N ILE A 105 -1.07 -19.42 -7.39
CA ILE A 105 0.01 -20.25 -6.79
C ILE A 105 -0.21 -20.54 -5.31
N ILE A 106 -1.23 -19.91 -4.69
CA ILE A 106 -1.43 -19.93 -3.26
C ILE A 106 -2.35 -21.08 -2.89
N ASN A 107 -1.95 -21.85 -1.87
CA ASN A 107 -2.77 -22.91 -1.27
C ASN A 107 -3.46 -22.43 0.00
N VAL A 108 -2.72 -21.77 0.89
CA VAL A 108 -3.25 -21.23 2.15
C VAL A 108 -2.62 -19.85 2.43
N ALA A 109 -3.40 -18.92 2.94
CA ALA A 109 -2.90 -17.69 3.55
C ALA A 109 -3.33 -17.69 5.03
N GLN A 110 -2.36 -17.74 5.94
CA GLN A 110 -2.58 -17.74 7.39
C GLN A 110 -2.29 -16.38 7.99
N VAL A 111 -3.16 -15.90 8.84
CA VAL A 111 -3.00 -14.66 9.61
C VAL A 111 -2.79 -15.02 11.08
N ASN A 112 -1.54 -14.99 11.54
CA ASN A 112 -1.17 -15.20 12.92
C ASN A 112 -1.36 -13.88 13.69
N LYS A 113 -2.43 -13.79 14.48
CA LYS A 113 -2.81 -12.59 15.24
C LYS A 113 -2.11 -12.50 16.59
N THR A 114 -1.70 -13.64 17.13
CA THR A 114 -0.89 -13.73 18.35
C THR A 114 0.46 -14.38 18.06
N SER A 115 1.47 -13.98 18.81
CA SER A 115 2.85 -14.38 18.60
C SER A 115 3.16 -15.73 19.23
N SER A 116 4.00 -16.53 18.56
CA SER A 116 4.72 -17.68 19.14
C SER A 116 6.20 -17.53 18.83
N ALA A 117 7.08 -18.03 19.70
CA ALA A 117 8.52 -17.77 19.60
C ALA A 117 9.17 -18.30 18.33
N ASN A 118 8.62 -19.36 17.72
CA ASN A 118 9.10 -19.97 16.48
C ASN A 118 8.62 -19.28 15.19
N ILE A 119 7.63 -18.36 15.29
CA ILE A 119 7.17 -17.58 14.15
C ILE A 119 8.23 -16.51 13.86
N PRO A 120 8.84 -16.50 12.65
CA PRO A 120 9.75 -15.43 12.24
C PRO A 120 8.97 -14.14 12.04
N GLU A 121 9.67 -12.99 12.05
CA GLU A 121 9.09 -11.67 11.79
C GLU A 121 7.88 -11.36 12.71
N VAL A 122 8.16 -11.02 13.94
CA VAL A 122 7.11 -10.76 14.95
C VAL A 122 6.68 -9.29 14.88
N ASP A 123 5.63 -8.99 14.13
CA ASP A 123 5.07 -7.63 14.02
C ASP A 123 3.85 -7.40 14.95
N ILE A 124 3.60 -6.12 15.27
CA ILE A 124 2.53 -5.71 16.21
C ILE A 124 1.15 -6.03 15.66
N GLY A 125 0.93 -5.86 14.36
CA GLY A 125 -0.33 -6.20 13.69
C GLY A 125 -0.55 -7.70 13.61
N GLY A 126 0.51 -8.45 13.34
CA GLY A 126 0.51 -9.89 13.15
C GLY A 126 1.39 -10.31 11.98
N VAL A 127 1.38 -11.62 11.69
CA VAL A 127 2.17 -12.21 10.58
C VAL A 127 1.22 -12.92 9.62
N VAL A 128 1.31 -12.57 8.35
CA VAL A 128 0.61 -13.28 7.27
C VAL A 128 1.59 -14.21 6.58
N ASP A 129 1.36 -15.51 6.67
CA ASP A 129 2.15 -16.51 5.96
C ASP A 129 1.37 -17.03 4.77
N ILE A 130 1.94 -16.85 3.60
CA ILE A 130 1.42 -17.33 2.32
C ILE A 130 2.07 -18.69 2.04
N GLN A 131 1.29 -19.73 1.99
CA GLN A 131 1.76 -21.07 1.71
C GLN A 131 1.42 -21.47 0.28
N THR A 132 2.41 -21.89 -0.47
CA THR A 132 2.24 -22.42 -1.82
C THR A 132 1.92 -23.91 -1.80
N ALA A 133 1.29 -24.42 -2.87
CA ALA A 133 1.04 -25.84 -3.02
C ALA A 133 2.34 -26.64 -3.05
N ARG A 134 2.33 -27.85 -2.47
CA ARG A 134 3.50 -28.75 -2.44
C ARG A 134 3.24 -29.99 -3.32
N PRO A 135 4.26 -30.47 -4.05
CA PRO A 135 4.05 -31.61 -4.94
C PRO A 135 3.66 -32.90 -4.21
N LEU A 136 4.21 -33.15 -3.01
CA LEU A 136 3.88 -34.37 -2.24
C LEU A 136 2.48 -34.38 -1.61
N ASP A 137 1.71 -33.26 -1.73
CA ASP A 137 0.30 -33.21 -1.34
C ASP A 137 -0.61 -33.92 -2.34
N PHE A 138 -0.07 -34.33 -3.50
CA PHE A 138 -0.79 -34.96 -4.61
C PHE A 138 -0.22 -36.33 -4.93
N SER A 139 -0.99 -37.15 -5.63
CA SER A 139 -0.57 -38.46 -6.13
C SER A 139 -0.54 -38.46 -7.65
N GLY A 140 0.54 -39.01 -8.23
CA GLY A 140 0.68 -39.13 -9.68
C GLY A 140 0.72 -37.79 -10.42
N PHE A 141 0.20 -37.76 -11.61
CA PHE A 141 0.13 -36.54 -12.44
C PHE A 141 -1.15 -35.77 -12.13
N HIS A 142 -1.02 -34.46 -11.91
CA HIS A 142 -2.16 -33.58 -11.68
C HIS A 142 -1.87 -32.20 -12.32
N GLY A 143 -2.95 -31.53 -12.69
CA GLY A 143 -2.84 -30.23 -13.31
C GLY A 143 -4.13 -29.43 -13.25
N ALA A 144 -3.96 -28.10 -13.38
CA ALA A 144 -5.07 -27.15 -13.47
C ALA A 144 -4.71 -26.05 -14.47
N TRP A 145 -5.70 -25.57 -15.19
CA TRP A 145 -5.56 -24.42 -16.08
C TRP A 145 -6.79 -23.53 -16.04
N SER A 146 -6.61 -22.25 -16.33
CA SER A 146 -7.72 -21.32 -16.52
C SER A 146 -7.43 -20.37 -17.67
N ALA A 147 -8.52 -19.93 -18.35
CA ALA A 147 -8.47 -18.86 -19.34
C ALA A 147 -9.72 -18.00 -19.21
N ALA A 148 -9.54 -16.68 -19.13
CA ALA A 148 -10.63 -15.74 -18.91
C ALA A 148 -10.40 -14.42 -19.66
N GLY A 149 -11.50 -13.72 -19.91
CA GLY A 149 -11.56 -12.33 -20.33
C GLY A 149 -11.88 -11.45 -19.14
N VAL A 150 -11.14 -10.35 -19.00
CA VAL A 150 -11.33 -9.33 -17.95
C VAL A 150 -11.71 -8.01 -18.61
N ASN A 151 -12.74 -7.36 -18.09
CA ASN A 151 -13.27 -6.10 -18.60
C ASN A 151 -13.63 -5.17 -17.45
N SER A 152 -13.33 -3.87 -17.57
CA SER A 152 -13.81 -2.82 -16.67
C SER A 152 -14.91 -2.00 -17.35
N ASN A 153 -15.92 -1.58 -16.59
CA ASN A 153 -17.03 -0.78 -17.09
C ASN A 153 -16.74 0.72 -17.20
N LEU A 154 -15.65 1.21 -16.61
CA LEU A 154 -15.19 2.58 -16.82
C LEU A 154 -14.49 2.69 -18.18
N THR A 155 -14.97 3.64 -18.96
CA THR A 155 -14.62 3.77 -20.38
C THR A 155 -13.82 5.05 -20.61
N GLY A 156 -12.50 4.94 -20.63
CA GLY A 156 -11.60 5.92 -21.24
C GLY A 156 -11.17 5.48 -22.65
N ASP A 157 -10.13 6.08 -23.20
CA ASP A 157 -9.62 5.76 -24.55
C ASP A 157 -9.23 4.29 -24.74
N TRP A 158 -8.99 3.57 -23.67
CA TRP A 158 -8.61 2.15 -23.67
C TRP A 158 -9.75 1.21 -23.29
N ALA A 159 -10.89 1.74 -23.01
CA ALA A 159 -12.02 1.01 -22.50
C ALA A 159 -12.72 0.13 -23.55
N GLY A 160 -13.56 -0.76 -23.03
CA GLY A 160 -14.34 -1.70 -23.84
C GLY A 160 -13.51 -2.80 -24.47
N LYS A 161 -12.23 -2.95 -24.13
CA LYS A 161 -11.39 -4.04 -24.63
C LYS A 161 -11.19 -5.08 -23.54
N THR A 162 -11.81 -6.23 -23.74
CA THR A 162 -11.55 -7.41 -22.91
C THR A 162 -10.09 -7.80 -22.97
N THR A 163 -9.48 -7.99 -21.82
CA THR A 163 -8.06 -8.34 -21.69
C THR A 163 -7.90 -9.76 -21.15
N PRO A 164 -6.82 -10.48 -21.49
CA PRO A 164 -6.66 -11.87 -21.13
C PRO A 164 -6.16 -12.06 -19.69
N LYS A 165 -6.71 -13.10 -19.03
CA LYS A 165 -6.17 -13.73 -17.84
C LYS A 165 -6.01 -15.23 -18.13
N ALA A 166 -4.86 -15.82 -17.83
CA ALA A 166 -4.62 -17.24 -17.99
C ALA A 166 -3.68 -17.77 -16.91
N SER A 167 -3.90 -19.01 -16.49
CA SER A 167 -3.01 -19.71 -15.57
C SER A 167 -2.87 -21.18 -15.95
N LEU A 168 -1.72 -21.76 -15.61
CA LEU A 168 -1.40 -23.16 -15.77
C LEU A 168 -0.62 -23.63 -14.54
N LEU A 169 -1.02 -24.77 -14.00
CA LEU A 169 -0.31 -25.49 -12.94
C LEU A 169 -0.21 -26.93 -13.37
N GLY A 170 0.95 -27.52 -13.19
CA GLY A 170 1.18 -28.95 -13.44
C GLY A 170 2.20 -29.51 -12.47
N GLY A 171 1.93 -30.72 -12.01
CA GLY A 171 2.79 -31.42 -11.07
C GLY A 171 2.75 -32.92 -11.26
N TRP A 172 3.77 -33.56 -10.72
CA TRP A 172 3.88 -35.00 -10.71
C TRP A 172 4.56 -35.46 -9.41
N THR A 173 4.04 -36.53 -8.84
CA THR A 173 4.58 -37.20 -7.67
C THR A 173 4.68 -38.68 -7.96
N ASN A 174 5.80 -39.31 -7.59
CA ASN A 174 5.99 -40.76 -7.76
C ASN A 174 5.07 -41.56 -6.80
N ASP A 175 4.82 -42.80 -7.13
CA ASP A 175 3.88 -43.67 -6.40
C ASP A 175 4.28 -43.86 -4.93
N ASP A 176 5.58 -43.85 -4.61
CA ASP A 176 6.10 -43.97 -3.25
C ASP A 176 6.02 -42.66 -2.44
N HIS A 177 5.52 -41.57 -3.00
CA HIS A 177 5.49 -40.22 -2.39
C HIS A 177 6.86 -39.77 -1.84
N THR A 178 7.96 -40.18 -2.50
CA THR A 178 9.32 -39.82 -2.12
C THR A 178 9.89 -38.67 -2.96
N PHE A 179 9.35 -38.43 -4.17
CA PHE A 179 9.78 -37.37 -5.04
C PHE A 179 8.61 -36.73 -5.80
N GLY A 180 8.57 -35.43 -5.80
CA GLY A 180 7.54 -34.70 -6.54
C GLY A 180 8.05 -33.36 -7.05
N VAL A 181 7.48 -32.93 -8.17
CA VAL A 181 7.71 -31.63 -8.79
C VAL A 181 6.40 -30.94 -9.10
N LEU A 182 6.36 -29.61 -8.92
CA LEU A 182 5.21 -28.76 -9.24
C LEU A 182 5.72 -27.49 -9.91
N ALA A 183 5.03 -27.05 -10.95
CA ALA A 183 5.30 -25.76 -11.60
C ALA A 183 4.00 -25.04 -11.92
N SER A 184 3.99 -23.74 -11.81
CA SER A 184 2.86 -22.92 -12.24
C SER A 184 3.31 -21.67 -12.99
N ALA A 185 2.45 -21.19 -13.87
CA ALA A 185 2.63 -19.94 -14.60
C ALA A 185 1.30 -19.20 -14.72
N MET A 186 1.33 -17.87 -14.64
CA MET A 186 0.16 -17.05 -14.84
C MET A 186 0.47 -15.79 -15.64
N TYR A 187 -0.55 -15.33 -16.37
CA TYR A 187 -0.58 -14.07 -17.05
C TYR A 187 -1.90 -13.37 -16.80
N TYR A 188 -1.84 -12.10 -16.35
CA TYR A 188 -3.02 -11.27 -16.14
C TYR A 188 -2.78 -9.90 -16.75
N LYS A 189 -3.73 -9.43 -17.52
CA LYS A 189 -3.75 -8.06 -18.03
C LYS A 189 -5.10 -7.44 -17.73
N ARG A 190 -5.09 -6.21 -17.21
CA ARG A 190 -6.28 -5.40 -16.97
C ARG A 190 -6.07 -4.02 -17.56
N LYS A 191 -7.06 -3.49 -18.22
CA LYS A 191 -7.18 -2.08 -18.58
C LYS A 191 -8.28 -1.46 -17.78
N ASP A 192 -8.03 -0.26 -17.29
CA ASP A 192 -8.95 0.46 -16.45
C ASP A 192 -8.77 1.96 -16.62
N THR A 193 -9.82 2.71 -16.31
CA THR A 193 -9.77 4.17 -16.20
C THR A 193 -10.19 4.53 -14.78
N GLN A 194 -9.36 5.26 -14.09
CA GLN A 194 -9.70 5.88 -12.81
C GLN A 194 -10.05 7.33 -13.03
N ILE A 195 -10.98 7.80 -12.23
CA ILE A 195 -11.35 9.20 -12.21
C ILE A 195 -11.23 9.68 -10.79
N ASN A 196 -10.37 10.66 -10.58
CA ASN A 196 -10.22 11.25 -9.27
C ASN A 196 -10.27 12.77 -9.31
N THR A 197 -10.70 13.33 -8.20
CA THR A 197 -10.64 14.76 -7.92
C THR A 197 -9.88 14.95 -6.62
N GLN A 198 -8.99 15.91 -6.56
CA GLN A 198 -8.18 16.19 -5.38
C GLN A 198 -8.05 17.68 -5.10
N ALA A 199 -8.00 18.03 -3.83
CA ALA A 199 -7.73 19.38 -3.33
C ALA A 199 -6.36 19.47 -2.63
N ASN A 200 -5.42 18.62 -2.99
CA ASN A 200 -4.06 18.49 -2.45
C ASN A 200 -3.90 18.81 -0.94
N SER A 201 -4.43 19.97 -0.49
CA SER A 201 -4.31 20.46 0.88
C SER A 201 -5.29 21.59 1.18
N TRP A 202 -5.37 21.99 2.45
CA TRP A 202 -6.04 23.19 2.91
C TRP A 202 -5.06 24.09 3.65
N TYR A 203 -4.96 25.34 3.25
CA TYR A 203 -4.28 26.37 4.03
C TYR A 203 -5.21 26.83 5.13
N THR A 204 -4.87 26.55 6.37
CA THR A 204 -5.65 26.93 7.57
C THR A 204 -5.11 28.20 8.19
N ASN A 205 -5.94 28.83 9.03
CA ASN A 205 -5.61 30.06 9.75
C ASN A 205 -5.17 31.22 8.84
N GLN A 206 -5.76 31.32 7.65
CA GLN A 206 -5.43 32.39 6.71
C GLN A 206 -6.14 33.72 7.08
N ASN A 207 -5.43 34.82 6.96
CA ASN A 207 -6.00 36.17 7.00
C ASN A 207 -6.22 36.68 5.56
N ILE A 208 -7.39 36.37 5.01
CA ILE A 208 -7.69 36.69 3.61
C ILE A 208 -7.79 38.18 3.38
N SER A 209 -8.27 38.97 4.33
CA SER A 209 -8.34 40.44 4.23
C SER A 209 -6.96 41.05 4.02
N GLU A 210 -5.93 40.55 4.68
CA GLU A 210 -4.55 41.01 4.52
C GLU A 210 -3.95 40.54 3.19
N LEU A 211 -4.15 39.25 2.84
CA LEU A 211 -3.53 38.63 1.66
C LEU A 211 -4.15 39.13 0.33
N SER A 212 -5.46 39.35 0.28
CA SER A 212 -6.19 39.74 -0.93
C SER A 212 -6.48 41.24 -1.01
N GLY A 213 -6.27 41.99 0.08
CA GLY A 213 -6.66 43.39 0.19
C GLY A 213 -8.16 43.62 0.30
N LEU A 214 -8.93 42.58 0.66
CA LEU A 214 -10.37 42.73 0.93
C LEU A 214 -10.60 43.58 2.18
N ALA A 215 -11.51 44.56 2.06
CA ALA A 215 -11.81 45.48 3.15
C ALA A 215 -12.67 44.91 4.30
N ASN A 216 -12.79 43.60 4.39
CA ASN A 216 -13.58 42.92 5.41
C ASN A 216 -12.69 42.27 6.50
N PRO A 217 -12.62 42.83 7.73
CA PRO A 217 -11.76 42.30 8.80
C PRO A 217 -12.22 40.96 9.37
N ASN A 218 -13.38 40.46 8.95
CA ASN A 218 -13.94 39.22 9.49
C ASN A 218 -13.36 37.94 8.83
N TYR A 219 -12.54 38.09 7.79
CA TYR A 219 -11.94 36.93 7.09
C TYR A 219 -10.58 36.55 7.68
N THR A 220 -10.56 36.35 9.01
CA THR A 220 -9.42 35.80 9.75
C THR A 220 -9.68 34.34 10.14
N ASN A 221 -8.62 33.55 10.28
CA ASN A 221 -8.70 32.11 10.62
C ASN A 221 -9.50 31.29 9.61
N VAL A 222 -9.41 31.64 8.33
CA VAL A 222 -10.12 30.99 7.25
C VAL A 222 -9.32 29.79 6.76
N ALA A 223 -10.00 28.70 6.42
CA ALA A 223 -9.43 27.55 5.73
C ALA A 223 -9.80 27.61 4.25
N VAL A 224 -8.78 27.67 3.38
CA VAL A 224 -8.91 27.78 1.92
C VAL A 224 -8.26 26.56 1.25
N PRO A 225 -8.89 25.93 0.24
CA PRO A 225 -8.26 24.82 -0.49
C PRO A 225 -7.05 25.33 -1.30
N GLU A 226 -6.01 24.51 -1.37
CA GLU A 226 -4.81 24.80 -2.15
C GLU A 226 -5.07 24.67 -3.65
N THR A 227 -5.70 23.58 -4.06
CA THR A 227 -5.96 23.26 -5.46
C THR A 227 -7.32 22.64 -5.62
N LEU A 228 -7.76 22.53 -6.86
CA LEU A 228 -8.75 21.56 -7.30
C LEU A 228 -8.24 20.97 -8.61
N ALA A 229 -7.84 19.70 -8.59
CA ALA A 229 -7.39 18.98 -9.76
C ALA A 229 -8.33 17.84 -10.07
N ASN A 230 -8.67 17.68 -11.34
CA ASN A 230 -9.50 16.60 -11.85
C ASN A 230 -8.65 15.75 -12.79
N ASN A 231 -8.53 14.48 -12.49
CA ASN A 231 -7.62 13.56 -13.17
C ASN A 231 -8.41 12.41 -13.79
N ILE A 232 -8.13 12.15 -15.05
CA ILE A 232 -8.52 10.93 -15.74
C ILE A 232 -7.25 10.13 -15.95
N LEU A 233 -7.19 8.95 -15.36
CA LEU A 233 -6.01 8.10 -15.35
C LEU A 233 -6.30 6.78 -16.08
N ASP A 234 -5.79 6.66 -17.30
CA ASP A 234 -5.87 5.42 -18.05
C ASP A 234 -4.70 4.51 -17.67
N GLU A 235 -5.03 3.32 -17.16
CA GLU A 235 -4.05 2.36 -16.69
C GLU A 235 -4.11 1.04 -17.47
N THR A 236 -2.94 0.48 -17.72
CA THR A 236 -2.80 -0.93 -18.13
C THR A 236 -1.90 -1.63 -17.13
N ARG A 237 -2.48 -2.55 -16.37
CA ARG A 237 -1.78 -3.40 -15.40
C ARG A 237 -1.49 -4.76 -16.03
N THR A 238 -0.23 -5.19 -15.97
CA THR A 238 0.19 -6.49 -16.51
C THR A 238 0.97 -7.23 -15.43
N ARG A 239 0.46 -8.39 -15.03
CA ARG A 239 1.09 -9.28 -14.05
C ARG A 239 1.51 -10.59 -14.69
N LYS A 240 2.70 -11.06 -14.38
CA LYS A 240 3.23 -12.37 -14.77
C LYS A 240 3.80 -13.03 -13.53
N GLY A 241 3.43 -14.27 -13.31
CA GLY A 241 3.95 -15.08 -12.21
C GLY A 241 4.45 -16.42 -12.70
N PHE A 242 5.47 -16.94 -12.04
CA PHE A 242 5.97 -18.29 -12.23
C PHE A 242 6.44 -18.84 -10.89
N SER A 243 6.06 -20.07 -10.58
CA SER A 243 6.54 -20.77 -9.38
C SER A 243 6.93 -22.19 -9.67
N THR A 244 7.88 -22.72 -8.88
CA THR A 244 8.24 -24.14 -8.86
C THR A 244 8.42 -24.62 -7.45
N ALA A 245 8.07 -25.86 -7.20
CA ALA A 245 8.34 -26.56 -5.96
C ALA A 245 8.85 -27.98 -6.26
N ILE A 246 9.86 -28.42 -5.52
CA ILE A 246 10.41 -29.77 -5.58
C ILE A 246 10.50 -30.30 -4.16
N ASP A 247 9.86 -31.42 -3.90
CA ASP A 247 10.01 -32.18 -2.66
C ASP A 247 10.71 -33.49 -2.94
N TRP A 248 11.69 -33.82 -2.11
CA TRP A 248 12.45 -35.05 -2.24
C TRP A 248 12.74 -35.67 -0.87
N ARG A 249 12.31 -36.91 -0.70
CA ARG A 249 12.54 -37.76 0.48
C ARG A 249 13.44 -38.94 0.11
N PRO A 250 14.77 -38.77 0.06
CA PRO A 250 15.69 -39.85 -0.29
C PRO A 250 15.70 -40.99 0.71
N THR A 251 15.27 -40.74 1.93
CA THR A 251 15.08 -41.70 2.98
C THR A 251 13.86 -41.30 3.84
N ASP A 252 13.34 -42.19 4.65
CA ASP A 252 12.23 -41.89 5.59
C ASP A 252 12.60 -40.82 6.61
N LYS A 253 13.90 -40.58 6.82
CA LYS A 253 14.41 -39.58 7.78
C LYS A 253 14.81 -38.24 7.19
N LEU A 254 14.97 -38.14 5.89
CA LEU A 254 15.50 -36.90 5.24
C LEU A 254 14.56 -36.41 4.19
N THR A 255 14.17 -35.14 4.33
CA THR A 255 13.29 -34.45 3.36
C THR A 255 13.96 -33.16 2.91
N PHE A 256 14.02 -32.93 1.61
CA PHE A 256 14.39 -31.67 0.99
C PHE A 256 13.17 -31.01 0.37
N GLN A 257 13.06 -29.69 0.54
CA GLN A 257 12.01 -28.88 -0.08
C GLN A 257 12.67 -27.65 -0.72
N LEU A 258 12.59 -27.58 -2.03
CA LEU A 258 13.03 -26.43 -2.82
C LEU A 258 11.80 -25.70 -3.37
N ASP A 259 11.78 -24.42 -3.26
CA ASP A 259 10.75 -23.60 -3.90
C ASP A 259 11.33 -22.31 -4.49
N SER A 260 10.75 -21.87 -5.59
CA SER A 260 11.11 -20.65 -6.29
C SER A 260 9.86 -19.94 -6.75
N LEU A 261 9.83 -18.64 -6.56
CA LEU A 261 8.75 -17.77 -6.99
C LEU A 261 9.34 -16.57 -7.75
N TYR A 262 8.81 -16.30 -8.93
CA TYR A 262 9.07 -15.10 -9.69
C TYR A 262 7.76 -14.37 -9.97
N SER A 263 7.76 -13.06 -9.78
CA SER A 263 6.67 -12.19 -10.17
C SER A 263 7.19 -10.94 -10.89
N SER A 264 6.41 -10.48 -11.85
CA SER A 264 6.62 -9.23 -12.57
C SER A 264 5.30 -8.49 -12.68
N TYR A 265 5.28 -7.25 -12.22
CA TYR A 265 4.13 -6.38 -12.26
C TYR A 265 4.49 -5.07 -12.95
N LYS A 266 3.76 -4.75 -14.02
CA LYS A 266 3.93 -3.53 -14.81
C LYS A 266 2.64 -2.75 -14.81
N VAL A 267 2.73 -1.45 -14.56
CA VAL A 267 1.62 -0.51 -14.69
C VAL A 267 2.04 0.57 -15.68
N ASP A 268 1.38 0.60 -16.84
CA ASP A 268 1.47 1.71 -17.78
C ASP A 268 0.35 2.70 -17.47
N LYS A 269 0.69 3.96 -17.30
CA LYS A 269 -0.22 5.04 -16.92
C LYS A 269 -0.16 6.17 -17.93
N LEU A 270 -1.34 6.72 -18.24
CA LEU A 270 -1.49 7.99 -18.94
C LEU A 270 -2.53 8.82 -18.20
N GLU A 271 -2.10 9.95 -17.71
CA GLU A 271 -2.91 10.87 -16.92
C GLU A 271 -3.21 12.13 -17.70
N HIS A 272 -4.47 12.52 -17.66
CA HIS A 272 -5.00 13.76 -18.18
C HIS A 272 -5.58 14.57 -17.03
N GLU A 273 -4.84 15.59 -16.58
CA GLU A 273 -5.27 16.42 -15.46
C GLU A 273 -5.68 17.81 -15.93
N PHE A 274 -6.72 18.33 -15.30
CA PHE A 274 -7.09 19.73 -15.30
C PHE A 274 -7.03 20.27 -13.88
N GLY A 275 -6.02 21.09 -13.61
CA GLY A 275 -5.72 21.62 -12.27
C GLY A 275 -5.98 23.12 -12.17
N GLN A 276 -6.62 23.54 -11.08
CA GLN A 276 -6.76 24.94 -10.71
C GLN A 276 -6.10 25.16 -9.35
N TYR A 277 -5.11 26.03 -9.33
CA TYR A 277 -4.43 26.39 -8.09
C TYR A 277 -5.14 27.54 -7.39
N GLY A 278 -5.34 27.41 -6.07
CA GLY A 278 -5.83 28.48 -5.21
C GLY A 278 -4.71 29.45 -4.85
N ASN A 279 -4.86 30.72 -5.22
CA ASN A 279 -4.04 31.79 -4.70
C ASN A 279 -4.91 32.70 -3.83
N THR A 280 -4.62 32.77 -2.54
CA THR A 280 -5.38 33.58 -1.58
C THR A 280 -5.37 35.07 -1.94
N GLY A 281 -4.31 35.57 -2.59
CA GLY A 281 -4.20 36.93 -3.08
C GLY A 281 -5.14 37.30 -4.25
N ASP A 282 -5.70 36.29 -4.92
CA ASP A 282 -6.61 36.50 -6.05
C ASP A 282 -8.09 36.49 -5.64
N ILE A 283 -8.41 36.21 -4.37
CA ILE A 283 -9.79 36.13 -3.87
C ILE A 283 -10.41 37.54 -3.85
N GLN A 284 -11.55 37.70 -4.51
CA GLN A 284 -12.33 38.95 -4.56
C GLN A 284 -13.49 38.97 -3.56
N SER A 285 -14.09 37.82 -3.30
CA SER A 285 -15.11 37.62 -2.29
C SER A 285 -15.15 36.19 -1.85
N LEU A 286 -15.58 35.91 -0.62
CA LEU A 286 -15.76 34.59 -0.10
C LEU A 286 -16.87 34.49 0.94
N THR A 287 -17.36 33.27 1.17
CA THR A 287 -18.25 32.90 2.26
C THR A 287 -17.65 31.74 3.02
N THR A 288 -17.89 31.67 4.32
CA THR A 288 -17.42 30.60 5.21
C THR A 288 -18.53 30.00 6.03
N ASP A 289 -18.35 28.76 6.46
CA ASP A 289 -19.17 28.16 7.49
C ASP A 289 -18.76 28.58 8.92
N ALA A 290 -19.46 28.08 9.92
CA ALA A 290 -19.19 28.37 11.33
C ALA A 290 -17.79 27.88 11.81
N ASN A 291 -17.15 26.99 11.07
CA ASN A 291 -15.82 26.45 11.36
C ASN A 291 -14.70 27.21 10.62
N GLY A 292 -15.01 28.31 9.94
CA GLY A 292 -14.08 29.05 9.11
C GLY A 292 -13.69 28.34 7.80
N THR A 293 -14.39 27.25 7.44
CA THR A 293 -14.17 26.58 6.16
C THR A 293 -14.84 27.40 5.05
N VAL A 294 -14.08 27.72 4.00
CA VAL A 294 -14.64 28.39 2.83
C VAL A 294 -15.69 27.52 2.17
N THR A 295 -16.87 28.08 1.94
CA THR A 295 -17.98 27.44 1.24
C THR A 295 -18.12 27.90 -0.20
N GLN A 296 -17.70 29.14 -0.50
CA GLN A 296 -17.62 29.68 -1.85
C GLN A 296 -16.57 30.79 -1.88
N PHE A 297 -15.86 30.95 -2.98
CA PHE A 297 -15.09 32.14 -3.27
C PHE A 297 -15.12 32.48 -4.76
N VAL A 298 -15.07 33.77 -5.04
CA VAL A 298 -14.86 34.33 -6.37
C VAL A 298 -13.44 34.85 -6.46
N ARG A 299 -12.73 34.56 -7.53
CA ARG A 299 -11.35 34.97 -7.75
C ARG A 299 -11.21 35.85 -8.99
N LYS A 300 -10.09 36.56 -9.10
CA LYS A 300 -9.71 37.28 -10.33
C LYS A 300 -9.55 36.26 -11.46
N GLY A 301 -10.13 36.56 -12.60
CA GLY A 301 -10.06 35.71 -13.79
C GLY A 301 -8.78 35.91 -14.61
N GLU A 302 -8.22 37.12 -14.58
CA GLU A 302 -7.07 37.55 -15.38
C GLU A 302 -6.12 38.45 -14.58
N GLY A 303 -4.84 38.46 -14.97
CA GLY A 303 -3.84 39.37 -14.42
C GLY A 303 -2.46 38.73 -14.29
N PRO A 304 -1.41 39.53 -14.13
CA PRO A 304 -0.03 39.05 -14.08
C PRO A 304 0.27 38.20 -12.84
N THR A 305 -0.49 38.39 -11.75
CA THR A 305 -0.35 37.67 -10.48
C THR A 305 -1.30 36.45 -10.36
N VAL A 306 -2.24 36.29 -11.31
CA VAL A 306 -3.21 35.22 -11.28
C VAL A 306 -2.52 33.89 -11.57
N MET A 307 -2.76 32.88 -10.73
CA MET A 307 -2.30 31.53 -10.96
C MET A 307 -2.98 30.94 -12.21
N ALA A 308 -2.25 30.12 -12.96
CA ALA A 308 -2.79 29.54 -14.17
C ALA A 308 -3.73 28.38 -13.90
N ASN A 309 -4.59 28.05 -14.87
CA ASN A 309 -5.09 26.69 -15.03
C ASN A 309 -3.94 25.82 -15.54
N ASP A 310 -3.79 24.66 -14.98
CA ASP A 310 -2.79 23.68 -15.40
C ASP A 310 -3.46 22.55 -16.18
N TYR A 311 -2.91 22.30 -17.37
CA TYR A 311 -3.21 21.13 -18.17
C TYR A 311 -2.03 20.19 -18.06
N VAL A 312 -2.21 19.10 -17.34
CA VAL A 312 -1.13 18.14 -17.08
C VAL A 312 -1.30 16.91 -17.96
N VAL A 313 -0.21 16.47 -18.57
CA VAL A 313 -0.09 15.16 -19.17
C VAL A 313 1.06 14.45 -18.50
N SER A 314 0.74 13.32 -17.86
CA SER A 314 1.73 12.53 -17.15
C SER A 314 1.72 11.07 -17.65
N SER A 315 2.87 10.51 -17.88
CA SER A 315 3.05 9.10 -18.17
C SER A 315 4.30 8.59 -17.46
N ILE A 316 4.08 7.97 -16.32
CA ILE A 316 5.15 7.42 -15.47
C ILE A 316 4.90 5.92 -15.27
N PRO A 317 5.32 5.07 -16.23
CA PRO A 317 5.14 3.63 -16.09
C PRO A 317 6.01 3.09 -14.97
N SER A 318 5.42 2.26 -14.11
CA SER A 318 6.14 1.54 -13.06
C SER A 318 6.34 0.08 -13.43
N TYR A 319 7.47 -0.48 -13.02
CA TYR A 319 7.83 -1.85 -13.31
C TYR A 319 8.49 -2.51 -12.11
N GLU A 320 7.75 -3.39 -11.46
CA GLU A 320 8.20 -4.13 -10.29
C GLU A 320 8.48 -5.59 -10.64
N LYS A 321 9.55 -6.13 -10.09
CA LYS A 321 9.87 -7.55 -10.14
C LYS A 321 10.22 -8.04 -8.75
N SER A 322 9.81 -9.26 -8.45
CA SER A 322 10.22 -9.98 -7.26
C SER A 322 10.66 -11.40 -7.59
N PHE A 323 11.58 -11.90 -6.81
CA PHE A 323 12.13 -13.23 -6.94
C PHE A 323 12.47 -13.77 -5.56
N GLN A 324 12.00 -14.98 -5.25
CA GLN A 324 12.29 -15.66 -4.00
C GLN A 324 12.68 -17.11 -4.27
N ASN A 325 13.73 -17.58 -3.60
CA ASN A 325 14.11 -18.98 -3.55
C ASN A 325 14.25 -19.42 -2.11
N GLY A 326 13.90 -20.65 -1.83
CA GLY A 326 14.07 -21.25 -0.54
C GLY A 326 14.44 -22.73 -0.65
N LEU A 327 15.34 -23.17 0.20
CA LEU A 327 15.72 -24.56 0.38
C LEU A 327 15.58 -24.92 1.86
N ASN A 328 14.76 -25.89 2.15
CA ASN A 328 14.64 -26.50 3.46
C ASN A 328 15.16 -27.94 3.42
N ALA A 329 15.92 -28.33 4.42
CA ALA A 329 16.35 -29.69 4.66
C ALA A 329 15.94 -30.10 6.07
N ALA A 330 15.06 -31.11 6.19
CA ALA A 330 14.59 -31.63 7.46
C ALA A 330 15.07 -33.06 7.67
N TYR A 331 15.72 -33.32 8.81
CA TYR A 331 16.27 -34.59 9.17
C TYR A 331 15.67 -35.10 10.48
N GLN A 332 15.03 -36.26 10.44
CA GLN A 332 14.52 -36.97 11.61
C GLN A 332 15.67 -37.73 12.26
N ILE A 333 16.25 -37.20 13.35
CA ILE A 333 17.39 -37.81 14.06
C ILE A 333 16.94 -39.15 14.70
N ASP A 334 15.84 -39.10 15.43
CA ASP A 334 15.13 -40.23 16.00
C ASP A 334 13.59 -39.97 15.92
N ASP A 335 12.77 -40.91 16.39
CA ASP A 335 11.29 -40.84 16.28
C ASP A 335 10.69 -39.57 16.90
N THR A 336 11.41 -38.92 17.78
CA THR A 336 10.94 -37.74 18.53
C THR A 336 11.75 -36.47 18.29
N THR A 337 12.89 -36.56 17.60
CA THR A 337 13.82 -35.43 17.42
C THR A 337 13.99 -35.08 15.95
N LYS A 338 13.66 -33.84 15.56
CA LYS A 338 13.77 -33.33 14.20
C LYS A 338 14.69 -32.12 14.15
N LEU A 339 15.62 -32.13 13.22
CA LEU A 339 16.48 -30.96 12.86
C LEU A 339 16.02 -30.43 11.50
N SER A 340 15.86 -29.13 11.39
CA SER A 340 15.55 -28.46 10.12
C SER A 340 16.54 -27.32 9.86
N VAL A 341 17.00 -27.21 8.62
CA VAL A 341 17.84 -26.12 8.13
C VAL A 341 17.14 -25.47 6.96
N ASP A 342 16.97 -24.15 7.02
CA ASP A 342 16.32 -23.36 5.99
C ASP A 342 17.22 -22.23 5.51
N VAL A 343 17.35 -22.09 4.19
CA VAL A 343 18.10 -21.01 3.56
C VAL A 343 17.23 -20.38 2.49
N SER A 344 17.10 -19.06 2.54
CA SER A 344 16.32 -18.34 1.54
C SER A 344 16.97 -17.05 1.07
N ASN A 345 16.60 -16.64 -0.14
CA ASN A 345 16.94 -15.34 -0.70
C ASN A 345 15.72 -14.77 -1.42
N SER A 346 15.32 -13.57 -1.04
CA SER A 346 14.27 -12.81 -1.70
C SER A 346 14.83 -11.48 -2.21
N LYS A 347 14.52 -11.13 -3.44
CA LYS A 347 14.95 -9.88 -4.07
C LYS A 347 13.79 -9.24 -4.81
N ALA A 348 13.53 -7.98 -4.52
CA ALA A 348 12.56 -7.17 -5.24
C ALA A 348 13.23 -5.89 -5.77
N TRP A 349 12.79 -5.43 -6.91
CA TRP A 349 13.26 -4.17 -7.47
C TRP A 349 12.19 -3.50 -8.31
N ASN A 350 12.12 -2.20 -8.18
CA ASN A 350 11.39 -1.33 -9.06
C ASN A 350 12.40 -0.60 -9.94
N LYS A 351 12.18 -0.63 -11.24
CA LYS A 351 12.92 0.18 -12.21
C LYS A 351 11.92 0.92 -13.05
N GLU A 352 11.88 2.20 -12.87
CA GLU A 352 11.01 3.04 -13.63
C GLU A 352 11.64 3.43 -14.97
N SER A 353 10.79 3.74 -15.93
CA SER A 353 11.23 4.08 -17.27
C SER A 353 11.84 5.48 -17.28
N PRO A 354 13.08 5.67 -17.79
CA PRO A 354 13.62 7.01 -18.02
C PRO A 354 12.85 7.80 -19.07
N ASN A 355 11.93 7.15 -19.80
CA ASN A 355 11.05 7.77 -20.78
C ASN A 355 9.73 8.28 -20.17
N GLY A 356 9.52 8.12 -18.86
CA GLY A 356 8.40 8.74 -18.16
C GLY A 356 8.48 10.27 -18.24
N TYR A 357 7.33 10.92 -18.27
CA TYR A 357 7.24 12.38 -18.25
C TYR A 357 6.09 12.86 -17.33
N PHE A 358 6.28 14.05 -16.80
CA PHE A 358 5.28 14.83 -16.11
C PHE A 358 5.37 16.25 -16.66
N LEU A 359 4.38 16.67 -17.43
CA LEU A 359 4.42 17.89 -18.24
C LEU A 359 3.23 18.76 -17.91
N VAL A 360 3.49 20.05 -17.78
CA VAL A 360 2.47 21.05 -17.46
C VAL A 360 2.48 22.14 -18.50
N VAL A 361 1.30 22.45 -19.02
CA VAL A 361 1.01 23.61 -19.84
C VAL A 361 -0.04 24.41 -19.11
N GLY A 362 0.14 25.71 -18.96
CA GLY A 362 -0.79 26.57 -18.24
C GLY A 362 -1.42 27.64 -19.09
N SER A 363 -2.53 28.20 -18.60
CA SER A 363 -3.16 29.43 -19.10
C SER A 363 -3.48 30.32 -17.92
N LYS A 364 -3.02 31.56 -17.96
CA LYS A 364 -3.29 32.58 -16.92
C LYS A 364 -4.65 33.24 -17.04
N ASN A 365 -5.48 32.81 -17.95
CA ASN A 365 -6.84 33.29 -18.10
C ASN A 365 -7.82 32.23 -17.56
N PHE A 366 -8.51 32.50 -16.46
CA PHE A 366 -9.49 31.63 -15.84
C PHE A 366 -10.91 31.85 -16.34
N GLY A 367 -11.18 32.93 -17.06
CA GLY A 367 -12.53 33.35 -17.42
C GLY A 367 -13.01 34.55 -16.59
N THR A 368 -14.31 34.85 -16.63
CA THR A 368 -14.88 36.00 -15.96
C THR A 368 -15.40 35.64 -14.57
N ASN A 369 -14.75 36.12 -13.52
CA ASN A 369 -15.09 35.86 -12.13
C ASN A 369 -15.26 34.35 -11.82
N PRO A 370 -14.21 33.52 -12.01
CA PRO A 370 -14.27 32.10 -11.71
C PRO A 370 -14.68 31.90 -10.25
N THR A 371 -15.68 31.04 -10.06
CA THR A 371 -16.29 30.84 -8.75
C THR A 371 -16.06 29.38 -8.31
N TRP A 372 -15.34 29.22 -7.23
CA TRP A 372 -15.20 27.94 -6.55
C TRP A 372 -16.34 27.73 -5.55
N THR A 373 -16.94 26.55 -5.54
CA THR A 373 -18.05 26.21 -4.66
C THR A 373 -17.78 24.88 -3.97
N ASN A 374 -17.96 24.84 -2.65
CA ASN A 374 -17.94 23.63 -1.85
C ASN A 374 -19.31 22.95 -1.95
N ASN A 375 -19.37 21.75 -2.51
CA ASN A 375 -20.62 21.04 -2.76
C ASN A 375 -21.09 20.23 -1.53
N GLY A 376 -20.49 20.46 -0.35
CA GLY A 376 -20.92 19.88 0.92
C GLY A 376 -20.11 18.67 1.37
N ASN A 377 -20.78 17.69 2.00
CA ASN A 377 -20.10 16.64 2.77
C ASN A 377 -19.86 15.33 2.01
N SER A 378 -20.22 15.23 0.76
CA SER A 378 -20.18 13.96 0.02
C SER A 378 -19.73 14.10 -1.43
N GLU A 379 -19.58 15.32 -1.91
CA GLU A 379 -19.23 15.60 -3.29
C GLU A 379 -17.99 16.48 -3.37
N PRO A 380 -17.12 16.27 -4.37
CA PRO A 380 -16.01 17.17 -4.63
C PRO A 380 -16.49 18.61 -4.88
N PRO A 381 -15.68 19.61 -4.54
CA PRO A 381 -15.96 20.99 -4.91
C PRO A 381 -15.92 21.19 -6.44
N SER A 382 -16.41 22.33 -6.90
CA SER A 382 -16.50 22.66 -8.32
C SER A 382 -16.10 24.09 -8.62
N TYR A 383 -15.74 24.37 -9.88
CA TYR A 383 -15.61 25.71 -10.43
C TYR A 383 -16.69 25.99 -11.46
N SER A 384 -17.17 27.20 -11.48
CA SER A 384 -18.03 27.78 -12.54
C SER A 384 -17.41 29.04 -13.12
N ASN A 385 -17.93 29.49 -14.27
CA ASN A 385 -17.47 30.66 -15.00
C ASN A 385 -16.00 30.56 -15.46
N LEU A 386 -15.52 29.32 -15.71
CA LEU A 386 -14.20 29.11 -16.29
C LEU A 386 -14.16 29.55 -17.76
N LEU A 387 -12.95 29.82 -18.24
CA LEU A 387 -12.71 30.13 -19.65
C LEU A 387 -13.18 28.94 -20.52
N SER A 388 -13.68 29.28 -21.71
CA SER A 388 -14.00 28.25 -22.71
C SER A 388 -12.78 27.37 -23.00
N PRO A 389 -12.92 26.04 -22.97
CA PRO A 389 -11.79 25.11 -23.07
C PRO A 389 -11.12 25.07 -24.46
N ASP A 390 -11.71 25.72 -25.49
CA ASP A 390 -11.19 25.79 -26.87
C ASP A 390 -10.24 26.96 -27.10
N ASN A 391 -9.93 27.77 -26.09
CA ASN A 391 -9.01 28.89 -26.21
C ASN A 391 -7.53 28.46 -26.13
N PHE A 392 -6.95 28.04 -27.26
CA PHE A 392 -5.55 27.68 -27.37
C PHE A 392 -4.55 28.85 -27.41
N GLY A 393 -5.05 30.08 -27.46
CA GLY A 393 -4.22 31.27 -27.77
C GLY A 393 -3.28 31.71 -26.66
N ASN A 394 -3.48 31.26 -25.41
CA ASN A 394 -2.76 31.73 -24.24
C ASN A 394 -1.99 30.61 -23.51
N LEU A 395 -1.55 29.60 -24.24
CA LEU A 395 -0.81 28.50 -23.64
C LEU A 395 0.62 28.92 -23.31
N THR A 396 1.06 28.58 -22.11
CA THR A 396 2.40 28.89 -21.61
C THR A 396 3.02 27.66 -20.99
N ALA A 397 4.34 27.50 -21.14
CA ALA A 397 5.07 26.45 -20.50
C ALA A 397 5.20 26.70 -18.99
N HIS A 398 4.95 25.66 -18.23
CA HIS A 398 5.20 25.63 -16.81
C HIS A 398 5.75 24.27 -16.41
N CYS A 399 7.04 24.16 -16.17
CA CYS A 399 7.57 22.94 -15.58
C CYS A 399 9.01 23.09 -15.10
N CYS A 400 9.27 22.67 -13.88
CA CYS A 400 10.62 22.47 -13.37
C CYS A 400 11.19 21.08 -13.73
N ASN A 401 10.34 20.11 -14.01
CA ASN A 401 10.69 18.76 -14.39
C ASN A 401 9.83 18.30 -15.57
N ALA A 402 10.47 17.91 -16.65
CA ALA A 402 9.79 17.36 -17.80
C ALA A 402 9.86 15.82 -17.81
N GLY A 403 10.95 15.23 -17.32
CA GLY A 403 11.03 13.81 -17.09
C GLY A 403 10.23 13.40 -15.84
N GLY A 404 9.70 12.18 -15.85
CA GLY A 404 9.01 11.63 -14.68
C GLY A 404 9.93 11.61 -13.45
N GLN A 405 9.40 12.04 -12.32
CA GLN A 405 10.11 11.92 -11.03
C GLN A 405 9.81 10.54 -10.43
N THR A 406 10.82 9.75 -10.20
CA THR A 406 10.64 8.35 -9.83
C THR A 406 11.79 7.85 -8.96
N ASN A 407 11.56 6.76 -8.25
CA ASN A 407 12.56 6.12 -7.42
C ASN A 407 12.84 4.69 -7.89
N ASN A 408 14.09 4.42 -8.26
CA ASN A 408 14.56 3.05 -8.44
C ASN A 408 14.93 2.47 -7.09
N VAL A 409 14.18 1.47 -6.66
CA VAL A 409 14.39 0.76 -5.39
C VAL A 409 14.87 -0.66 -5.69
N THR A 410 15.82 -1.13 -4.90
CA THR A 410 16.21 -2.55 -4.88
C THR A 410 16.28 -2.99 -3.43
N ASN A 411 15.56 -4.05 -3.09
CA ASN A 411 15.55 -4.69 -1.79
C ASN A 411 16.03 -6.13 -1.92
N ASN A 412 16.90 -6.56 -1.05
CA ASN A 412 17.41 -7.92 -1.01
C ASN A 412 17.38 -8.42 0.44
N VAL A 413 16.75 -9.58 0.66
CA VAL A 413 16.63 -10.23 1.97
C VAL A 413 17.21 -11.64 1.87
N LYS A 414 18.12 -11.99 2.77
CA LYS A 414 18.71 -13.34 2.90
C LYS A 414 18.44 -13.85 4.30
N GLN A 415 17.98 -15.08 4.42
CA GLN A 415 17.72 -15.70 5.71
C GLN A 415 18.40 -17.06 5.80
N TYR A 416 18.92 -17.35 6.96
CA TYR A 416 19.49 -18.63 7.38
C TYR A 416 18.82 -19.01 8.70
N LYS A 417 18.21 -20.18 8.78
CA LYS A 417 17.48 -20.64 9.97
C LYS A 417 17.83 -22.10 10.26
N VAL A 418 18.00 -22.42 11.53
CA VAL A 418 18.17 -23.80 12.02
C VAL A 418 17.19 -23.99 13.18
N ASP A 419 16.39 -25.03 13.10
CA ASP A 419 15.39 -25.39 14.10
C ASP A 419 15.63 -26.82 14.58
N LEU A 420 15.53 -27.04 15.89
CA LEU A 420 15.55 -28.34 16.54
C LEU A 420 14.25 -28.50 17.33
N SER A 421 13.48 -29.55 17.04
CA SER A 421 12.27 -29.91 17.76
C SER A 421 12.42 -31.27 18.42
N LYS A 422 11.98 -31.38 19.67
CA LYS A 422 11.97 -32.61 20.47
C LYS A 422 10.59 -32.83 21.03
N ALA A 423 9.92 -33.89 20.60
CA ALA A 423 8.66 -34.40 21.18
C ALA A 423 8.91 -35.30 22.40
N PHE A 424 7.94 -35.33 23.32
CA PHE A 424 7.95 -36.14 24.52
C PHE A 424 6.62 -36.87 24.67
N ASP A 425 6.67 -38.19 24.84
CA ASP A 425 5.50 -39.02 25.05
C ASP A 425 5.21 -39.22 26.54
N GLY A 426 3.93 -39.22 26.92
CA GLY A 426 3.49 -39.52 28.28
C GLY A 426 3.84 -38.47 29.35
N MET A 427 4.28 -37.30 28.94
CA MET A 427 4.62 -36.17 29.84
C MET A 427 3.68 -35.00 29.63
N THR A 428 3.57 -34.12 30.64
CA THR A 428 2.87 -32.81 30.50
C THR A 428 3.61 -31.89 29.54
N LEU A 429 4.93 -31.91 29.51
CA LEU A 429 5.72 -31.31 28.47
C LEU A 429 5.68 -32.20 27.23
N THR A 430 5.06 -31.71 26.13
CA THR A 430 4.84 -32.50 24.92
C THR A 430 5.87 -32.19 23.83
N GLU A 431 6.43 -30.97 23.80
CA GLU A 431 7.41 -30.58 22.77
C GLU A 431 8.33 -29.45 23.28
N LEU A 432 9.58 -29.49 22.85
CA LEU A 432 10.55 -28.39 22.99
C LEU A 432 11.11 -28.06 21.62
N ASP A 433 11.01 -26.77 21.26
CA ASP A 433 11.60 -26.21 20.05
C ASP A 433 12.69 -25.21 20.40
N PHE A 434 13.80 -25.28 19.66
CA PHE A 434 14.88 -24.31 19.69
C PHE A 434 15.23 -23.88 18.28
N GLY A 435 15.55 -22.62 18.09
CA GLY A 435 15.99 -22.17 16.78
C GLY A 435 16.91 -20.96 16.84
N ILE A 436 17.75 -20.88 15.83
CA ILE A 436 18.61 -19.74 15.55
C ILE A 436 18.30 -19.23 14.14
N GLN A 437 18.33 -17.92 13.98
CA GLN A 437 18.02 -17.29 12.71
C GLN A 437 18.94 -16.09 12.49
N LYS A 438 19.41 -15.93 11.25
CA LYS A 438 20.06 -14.72 10.77
C LYS A 438 19.34 -14.24 9.52
N THR A 439 18.92 -12.97 9.52
CA THR A 439 18.30 -12.31 8.35
C THR A 439 19.11 -11.05 8.04
N ASP A 440 19.62 -10.95 6.81
CA ASP A 440 20.32 -9.77 6.31
C ASP A 440 19.43 -9.12 5.23
N GLN A 441 19.07 -7.85 5.43
CA GLN A 441 18.28 -7.05 4.49
C GLN A 441 19.08 -5.83 4.02
N SER A 442 19.00 -5.51 2.73
CA SER A 442 19.57 -4.29 2.17
C SER A 442 18.64 -3.64 1.18
N VAL A 443 18.25 -2.40 1.47
CA VAL A 443 17.43 -1.58 0.60
C VAL A 443 18.26 -0.44 0.06
N LYS A 444 18.25 -0.29 -1.26
CA LYS A 444 18.90 0.79 -2.00
C LYS A 444 17.85 1.58 -2.76
N SER A 445 17.88 2.90 -2.66
CA SER A 445 17.02 3.83 -3.40
C SER A 445 17.83 4.91 -4.09
N VAL A 446 17.46 5.22 -5.33
CA VAL A 446 17.96 6.40 -6.07
C VAL A 446 16.80 7.01 -6.84
N SER A 447 16.66 8.33 -6.82
CA SER A 447 15.66 9.02 -7.62
C SER A 447 16.17 9.32 -9.03
N LEU A 448 15.21 9.36 -9.96
CA LEU A 448 15.38 9.86 -11.30
C LEU A 448 14.59 11.15 -11.42
N SER A 449 15.16 12.15 -12.06
CA SER A 449 14.51 13.42 -12.39
C SER A 449 15.20 14.07 -13.58
N THR A 450 14.55 15.02 -14.22
CA THR A 450 15.26 15.91 -15.14
C THR A 450 16.42 16.56 -14.39
N PRO A 451 17.66 16.57 -14.95
CA PRO A 451 18.79 17.16 -14.25
C PRO A 451 18.52 18.60 -13.80
N ASN A 452 18.84 18.89 -12.54
CA ASN A 452 18.56 20.16 -11.90
C ASN A 452 19.10 21.36 -12.68
N GLY A 453 18.34 22.43 -12.69
CA GLY A 453 18.74 23.73 -13.23
C GLY A 453 18.51 23.90 -14.72
N ILE A 454 18.23 22.83 -15.49
CA ILE A 454 17.93 22.98 -16.91
C ILE A 454 16.63 23.77 -17.08
N LEU A 455 15.54 23.32 -16.47
CA LEU A 455 14.22 23.93 -16.64
C LEU A 455 13.84 24.92 -15.53
N CYS A 456 14.13 24.62 -14.27
CA CYS A 456 13.70 25.44 -13.14
C CYS A 456 14.17 26.89 -13.19
N ASN A 457 15.37 27.16 -13.69
CA ASN A 457 15.90 28.51 -13.83
C ASN A 457 15.31 29.27 -15.02
N ALA A 458 14.69 28.58 -15.97
CA ALA A 458 14.14 29.14 -17.18
C ALA A 458 12.61 29.16 -17.20
N TYR A 459 11.97 28.17 -16.61
CA TYR A 459 10.54 27.91 -16.72
C TYR A 459 9.78 27.94 -15.38
N CYS A 460 10.34 28.48 -14.33
CA CYS A 460 9.54 28.74 -13.14
C CYS A 460 8.56 29.89 -13.42
N GLY A 461 7.27 29.56 -13.46
CA GLY A 461 6.18 30.47 -13.76
C GLY A 461 5.87 30.59 -15.28
N TYR A 462 4.63 30.64 -15.59
CA TYR A 462 3.97 30.61 -16.89
C TYR A 462 4.39 31.80 -17.80
N SER A 463 5.65 31.92 -18.15
CA SER A 463 6.20 33.10 -18.85
C SER A 463 6.51 32.83 -20.32
N ILE A 464 6.54 31.59 -20.78
CA ILE A 464 6.95 31.26 -22.14
C ILE A 464 5.74 30.78 -22.95
N PRO A 465 5.29 31.54 -23.96
CA PRO A 465 4.26 31.09 -24.87
C PRO A 465 4.61 29.84 -25.61
N ILE A 466 3.65 28.94 -25.76
CA ILE A 466 3.80 27.68 -26.49
C ILE A 466 2.94 27.73 -27.74
N PRO A 467 3.50 27.46 -28.95
CA PRO A 467 2.68 27.24 -30.13
C PRO A 467 1.84 25.97 -29.99
N PRO A 468 0.50 26.02 -30.04
CA PRO A 468 -0.36 24.87 -29.85
C PRO A 468 -0.04 23.69 -30.80
N ASP A 469 0.25 24.01 -32.07
CA ASP A 469 0.60 23.03 -33.10
C ASP A 469 1.92 22.29 -32.79
N ALA A 470 2.88 22.95 -32.17
CA ALA A 470 4.18 22.37 -31.82
C ALA A 470 4.06 21.24 -30.80
N ILE A 471 3.06 21.32 -29.94
CA ILE A 471 2.80 20.33 -28.91
C ILE A 471 1.62 19.41 -29.27
N GLY A 472 0.99 19.65 -30.44
CA GLY A 472 -0.19 18.89 -30.88
C GLY A 472 -1.35 19.05 -29.88
N ALA A 473 -1.61 20.29 -29.47
CA ALA A 473 -2.71 20.58 -28.54
C ALA A 473 -4.07 20.25 -29.16
N TYR A 474 -4.96 19.69 -28.36
CA TYR A 474 -6.30 19.29 -28.77
C TYR A 474 -7.30 19.45 -27.62
N LEU A 475 -8.57 19.42 -27.93
CA LEU A 475 -9.64 19.43 -26.96
C LEU A 475 -9.91 17.99 -26.49
N TYR A 476 -9.56 17.71 -25.26
CA TYR A 476 -9.84 16.42 -24.62
C TYR A 476 -11.28 16.41 -24.10
N THR A 477 -12.00 15.34 -24.38
CA THR A 477 -13.35 15.15 -23.84
C THR A 477 -13.31 14.13 -22.71
N ALA A 478 -13.69 14.56 -21.51
CA ALA A 478 -13.77 13.67 -20.35
C ALA A 478 -14.85 12.60 -20.57
N PRO A 479 -14.66 11.38 -20.03
CA PRO A 479 -15.69 10.35 -20.05
C PRO A 479 -16.99 10.86 -19.42
N SER A 480 -18.08 10.90 -20.18
CA SER A 480 -19.33 11.59 -19.82
C SER A 480 -20.19 10.86 -18.77
N LYS A 481 -19.83 9.66 -18.35
CA LYS A 481 -20.60 8.85 -17.39
C LYS A 481 -19.68 8.17 -16.38
N ILE A 482 -19.42 8.89 -15.32
CA ILE A 482 -18.82 8.32 -14.12
C ILE A 482 -19.99 7.83 -13.25
N HIS A 483 -20.28 6.54 -13.27
CA HIS A 483 -21.24 5.96 -12.34
C HIS A 483 -20.68 6.11 -10.91
N GLY A 484 -21.35 6.92 -10.08
CA GLY A 484 -21.08 7.02 -8.63
C GLY A 484 -20.36 8.26 -8.15
N VAL A 485 -19.54 8.91 -8.97
CA VAL A 485 -19.01 10.24 -8.65
C VAL A 485 -19.57 11.22 -9.67
N SER A 486 -20.67 11.87 -9.33
CA SER A 486 -20.98 13.13 -9.98
C SER A 486 -19.92 14.12 -9.49
N SER A 487 -19.04 14.57 -10.36
CA SER A 487 -18.21 15.74 -10.08
C SER A 487 -18.97 16.95 -10.66
N PRO A 488 -19.86 17.56 -9.90
CA PRO A 488 -20.53 18.78 -10.36
C PRO A 488 -19.42 19.80 -10.59
N GLY A 489 -19.29 20.27 -11.83
CA GLY A 489 -18.29 21.24 -12.23
C GLY A 489 -16.96 20.68 -12.73
N LEU A 490 -16.84 19.38 -12.94
CA LEU A 490 -15.84 18.85 -13.87
C LEU A 490 -16.20 19.35 -15.27
N PRO A 491 -15.33 20.11 -15.95
CA PRO A 491 -15.62 20.49 -17.31
C PRO A 491 -15.67 19.23 -18.18
N ASP A 492 -16.65 19.16 -19.08
CA ASP A 492 -16.76 18.05 -20.04
C ASP A 492 -15.53 17.97 -20.97
N GLN A 493 -14.84 19.08 -21.13
CA GLN A 493 -13.69 19.20 -22.03
C GLN A 493 -12.64 20.16 -21.47
N TRP A 494 -11.37 19.86 -21.73
CA TRP A 494 -10.24 20.77 -21.48
C TRP A 494 -9.11 20.55 -22.46
N ILE A 495 -8.16 21.48 -22.49
CA ILE A 495 -6.99 21.39 -23.37
C ILE A 495 -6.09 20.23 -22.91
N GLN A 496 -5.69 19.41 -23.87
CA GLN A 496 -4.64 18.41 -23.71
C GLN A 496 -3.67 18.47 -24.89
N TYR A 497 -2.57 17.73 -24.79
CA TYR A 497 -1.51 17.77 -25.81
C TYR A 497 -0.75 16.45 -25.83
N ASP A 498 0.06 16.25 -26.88
CA ASP A 498 0.95 15.10 -26.98
C ASP A 498 2.23 15.35 -26.16
N GLY A 499 2.40 14.62 -25.07
CA GLY A 499 3.56 14.77 -24.18
C GLY A 499 4.90 14.51 -24.87
N ASN A 500 4.96 13.59 -25.85
CA ASN A 500 6.19 13.35 -26.60
C ASN A 500 6.53 14.49 -27.54
N LYS A 501 5.54 15.11 -28.19
CA LYS A 501 5.74 16.31 -29.00
C LYS A 501 6.20 17.49 -28.14
N TYR A 502 5.61 17.66 -26.97
CA TYR A 502 6.00 18.73 -26.05
C TYR A 502 7.43 18.53 -25.54
N LEU A 503 7.83 17.31 -25.16
CA LEU A 503 9.22 17.00 -24.82
C LEU A 503 10.18 17.28 -25.96
N ALA A 504 9.78 16.90 -27.18
CA ALA A 504 10.59 17.16 -28.38
C ALA A 504 10.75 18.65 -28.65
N TRP A 505 9.67 19.45 -28.52
CA TRP A 505 9.72 20.90 -28.68
C TRP A 505 10.59 21.55 -27.60
N LEU A 506 10.45 21.18 -26.33
CA LEU A 506 11.29 21.64 -25.23
C LEU A 506 12.79 21.30 -25.43
N ALA A 507 13.13 20.31 -26.23
CA ALA A 507 14.51 19.98 -26.58
C ALA A 507 15.08 20.85 -27.72
N THR A 508 14.28 21.74 -28.32
CA THR A 508 14.74 22.60 -29.42
C THR A 508 15.20 24.00 -28.94
N PRO A 509 16.16 24.63 -29.61
CA PRO A 509 16.54 25.99 -29.28
C PRO A 509 15.38 27.00 -29.35
N ALA A 510 14.42 26.78 -30.27
CA ALA A 510 13.26 27.65 -30.47
C ALA A 510 12.37 27.75 -29.24
N ALA A 511 12.33 26.76 -28.40
CA ALA A 511 11.60 26.81 -27.13
C ALA A 511 12.12 27.87 -26.15
N TYR A 512 13.29 28.44 -26.41
CA TYR A 512 14.02 29.33 -25.50
C TYR A 512 14.34 30.70 -26.10
N ASP A 513 13.81 31.01 -27.26
CA ASP A 513 14.10 32.25 -27.97
C ASP A 513 13.65 33.50 -27.21
N GLN A 514 12.68 33.37 -26.30
CA GLN A 514 12.16 34.47 -25.50
C GLN A 514 12.87 34.64 -24.15
N LEU A 515 13.83 33.77 -23.81
CA LEU A 515 14.64 33.90 -22.61
C LEU A 515 15.78 34.93 -22.83
N THR A 516 16.30 35.45 -21.69
CA THR A 516 17.53 36.27 -21.78
C THR A 516 18.68 35.40 -22.33
N PRO A 517 19.68 36.02 -23.03
CA PRO A 517 20.79 35.27 -23.59
C PRO A 517 21.51 34.36 -22.59
N GLU A 518 21.66 34.81 -21.34
CA GLU A 518 22.33 34.08 -20.26
C GLU A 518 21.52 32.84 -19.85
N LYS A 519 20.21 33.00 -19.63
CA LYS A 519 19.30 31.90 -19.28
C LYS A 519 19.23 30.87 -20.41
N ARG A 520 19.13 31.34 -21.65
CA ARG A 520 19.12 30.49 -22.85
C ARG A 520 20.39 29.69 -22.99
N ALA A 521 21.57 30.34 -22.83
CA ALA A 521 22.87 29.69 -22.92
C ALA A 521 23.03 28.58 -21.82
N ALA A 522 22.67 28.91 -20.57
CA ALA A 522 22.74 27.97 -19.47
C ALA A 522 21.84 26.73 -19.71
N LEU A 523 20.64 26.95 -20.24
CA LEU A 523 19.69 25.90 -20.52
C LEU A 523 20.16 24.99 -21.68
N LEU A 524 20.64 25.57 -22.78
CA LEU A 524 21.19 24.82 -23.91
C LEU A 524 22.44 24.03 -23.50
N GLN A 525 23.28 24.58 -22.63
CA GLN A 525 24.40 23.87 -22.04
C GLN A 525 23.95 22.67 -21.21
N GLY A 526 22.92 22.85 -20.37
CA GLY A 526 22.34 21.77 -19.58
C GLY A 526 21.72 20.69 -20.44
N LEU A 527 20.98 21.05 -21.50
CA LEU A 527 20.47 20.10 -22.49
C LEU A 527 21.60 19.30 -23.15
N ALA A 528 22.64 19.97 -23.61
CA ALA A 528 23.78 19.31 -24.23
C ALA A 528 24.47 18.32 -23.26
N ALA A 529 24.62 18.70 -21.99
CA ALA A 529 25.17 17.85 -20.95
C ALA A 529 24.28 16.59 -20.67
N ASN A 530 23.00 16.68 -20.92
CA ASN A 530 22.02 15.56 -20.80
C ASN A 530 21.72 14.88 -22.16
N GLY A 531 22.65 14.97 -23.11
CA GLY A 531 22.54 14.35 -24.44
C GLY A 531 21.44 14.96 -25.31
N GLY A 532 21.14 16.25 -25.16
CA GLY A 532 20.10 16.97 -25.90
C GLY A 532 18.67 16.59 -25.50
N SER A 533 18.46 16.01 -24.31
CA SER A 533 17.18 15.48 -23.84
C SER A 533 16.80 15.99 -22.46
N LEU A 534 15.51 16.13 -22.22
CA LEU A 534 14.92 16.41 -20.89
C LEU A 534 14.50 15.14 -20.13
N LYS A 535 14.85 13.96 -20.65
CA LYS A 535 14.55 12.69 -19.98
C LYS A 535 15.19 12.64 -18.59
N SER A 536 14.54 11.91 -17.74
CA SER A 536 15.04 11.70 -16.38
C SER A 536 16.38 10.97 -16.38
N ALA A 537 17.30 11.47 -15.59
CA ALA A 537 18.58 10.84 -15.30
C ALA A 537 18.67 10.53 -13.80
N VAL A 538 19.54 9.59 -13.45
CA VAL A 538 19.83 9.28 -12.04
C VAL A 538 20.39 10.52 -11.34
N ASN A 539 19.76 10.93 -10.24
CA ASN A 539 20.30 11.95 -9.37
C ASN A 539 21.27 11.31 -8.34
N PRO A 540 22.58 11.46 -8.48
CA PRO A 540 23.54 10.84 -7.56
C PRO A 540 23.37 11.31 -6.10
N GLY A 541 22.91 12.56 -5.90
CA GLY A 541 22.65 13.14 -4.59
C GLY A 541 21.42 12.57 -3.86
N SER A 542 20.63 11.73 -4.54
CA SER A 542 19.47 11.07 -3.95
C SER A 542 19.78 9.63 -3.48
N PHE A 543 21.02 9.18 -3.58
CA PHE A 543 21.40 7.82 -3.20
C PHE A 543 21.17 7.59 -1.70
N ASN A 544 20.41 6.54 -1.40
CA ASN A 544 20.22 6.02 -0.05
C ASN A 544 20.41 4.51 -0.05
N LYS A 545 21.04 4.00 0.98
CA LYS A 545 21.14 2.57 1.26
C LYS A 545 20.97 2.34 2.74
N VAL A 546 20.04 1.48 3.14
CA VAL A 546 19.93 0.96 4.51
C VAL A 546 20.22 -0.53 4.46
N SER A 547 21.09 -0.98 5.36
CA SER A 547 21.40 -2.39 5.57
C SER A 547 21.04 -2.75 7.00
N GLU A 548 20.29 -3.82 7.21
CA GLU A 548 19.94 -4.36 8.52
C GLU A 548 20.43 -5.79 8.62
N SER A 549 21.04 -6.15 9.75
CA SER A 549 21.39 -7.52 10.11
C SER A 549 20.67 -7.89 11.39
N GLN A 550 19.76 -8.84 11.28
CA GLN A 550 18.96 -9.36 12.38
C GLN A 550 19.49 -10.74 12.78
N LYS A 551 19.80 -10.92 14.05
CA LYS A 551 20.15 -12.20 14.65
C LYS A 551 19.10 -12.53 15.70
N ALA A 552 18.52 -13.71 15.63
CA ALA A 552 17.56 -14.19 16.60
C ALA A 552 17.89 -15.58 17.10
N PHE A 553 17.55 -15.84 18.36
CA PHE A 553 17.40 -17.20 18.85
C PHE A 553 16.09 -17.32 19.61
N TYR A 554 15.50 -18.50 19.62
CA TYR A 554 14.27 -18.75 20.37
C TYR A 554 14.28 -20.11 21.04
N ALA A 555 13.50 -20.17 22.12
CA ALA A 555 13.12 -21.43 22.77
C ALA A 555 11.59 -21.41 23.00
N LYS A 556 10.95 -22.54 22.76
CA LYS A 556 9.52 -22.73 22.95
C LYS A 556 9.26 -24.08 23.60
N ALA A 557 8.36 -24.13 24.56
CA ALA A 557 7.90 -25.34 25.22
C ALA A 557 6.39 -25.47 25.07
N LEU A 558 5.94 -26.60 24.57
CA LEU A 558 4.53 -26.95 24.47
C LEU A 558 4.18 -27.91 25.61
N PHE A 559 3.17 -27.58 26.36
CA PHE A 559 2.61 -28.42 27.42
C PHE A 559 1.19 -28.82 27.05
N GLY A 560 0.81 -30.02 27.46
CA GLY A 560 -0.56 -30.52 27.28
C GLY A 560 -1.00 -31.41 28.43
N GLY A 561 -2.30 -31.50 28.61
CA GLY A 561 -2.89 -32.36 29.67
C GLY A 561 -4.40 -32.21 29.71
N ASN A 562 -5.01 -32.67 30.79
CA ASN A 562 -6.44 -32.60 31.01
C ASN A 562 -6.74 -32.01 32.38
N PHE A 563 -7.68 -31.05 32.43
CA PHE A 563 -8.35 -30.67 33.69
C PHE A 563 -9.67 -31.45 33.81
N GLY A 564 -9.62 -32.63 34.42
CA GLY A 564 -10.73 -33.58 34.37
C GLY A 564 -10.93 -34.10 32.95
N THR A 565 -12.06 -33.78 32.33
CA THR A 565 -12.38 -34.11 30.92
C THR A 565 -12.00 -33.06 29.92
N MET A 566 -11.46 -31.92 30.36
CA MET A 566 -11.16 -30.77 29.50
C MET A 566 -9.69 -30.80 29.07
N PRO A 567 -9.37 -31.11 27.77
CA PRO A 567 -8.03 -31.04 27.28
C PRO A 567 -7.52 -29.60 27.22
N TRP A 568 -6.28 -29.39 27.62
CA TRP A 568 -5.62 -28.10 27.51
C TRP A 568 -4.24 -28.19 26.86
N GLN A 569 -3.81 -27.08 26.26
CA GLN A 569 -2.48 -26.89 25.70
C GLN A 569 -1.94 -25.52 26.12
N LEU A 570 -0.63 -25.45 26.37
CA LEU A 570 0.05 -24.21 26.73
C LEU A 570 1.36 -24.11 25.97
N ASP A 571 1.49 -23.10 25.10
CA ASP A 571 2.72 -22.71 24.40
C ASP A 571 3.39 -21.58 25.18
N LEU A 572 4.57 -21.85 25.72
CA LEU A 572 5.44 -20.87 26.37
C LEU A 572 6.70 -20.68 25.55
N GLY A 573 6.97 -19.46 25.14
CA GLY A 573 8.13 -19.17 24.33
C GLY A 573 8.84 -17.88 24.69
N VAL A 574 10.08 -17.79 24.27
CA VAL A 574 10.87 -16.56 24.32
C VAL A 574 11.74 -16.47 23.09
N ARG A 575 11.74 -15.30 22.45
CA ARG A 575 12.63 -14.98 21.34
C ARG A 575 13.52 -13.82 21.71
N TYR A 576 14.82 -13.95 21.56
CA TYR A 576 15.77 -12.86 21.61
C TYR A 576 16.07 -12.39 20.22
N LEU A 577 16.04 -11.08 20.03
CA LEU A 577 16.28 -10.41 18.77
C LEU A 577 17.34 -9.33 18.95
N ASN A 578 18.35 -9.34 18.08
CA ASN A 578 19.36 -8.28 17.97
C ASN A 578 19.40 -7.79 16.52
N ILE A 579 19.13 -6.51 16.31
CA ILE A 579 19.19 -5.85 15.01
C ILE A 579 20.26 -4.76 15.04
N THR A 580 21.11 -4.77 14.03
CA THR A 580 22.04 -3.68 13.72
C THR A 580 21.67 -3.09 12.37
N SER A 581 21.70 -1.78 12.25
CA SER A 581 21.41 -1.05 11.02
C SER A 581 22.53 -0.10 10.64
N GLU A 582 22.78 0.02 9.35
CA GLU A 582 23.69 0.97 8.74
C GLU A 582 22.95 1.73 7.65
N SER A 583 23.03 3.06 7.67
CA SER A 583 22.49 3.92 6.61
C SER A 583 23.60 4.69 5.94
N VAL A 584 23.69 4.56 4.62
CA VAL A 584 24.64 5.31 3.77
C VAL A 584 23.83 6.16 2.80
N ALA A 585 24.16 7.45 2.73
CA ALA A 585 23.53 8.39 1.82
C ALA A 585 24.58 9.27 1.13
N ILE A 586 24.28 9.78 -0.05
CA ILE A 586 25.07 10.83 -0.69
C ILE A 586 24.29 12.14 -0.51
N ASN A 587 24.93 13.12 0.11
CA ASN A 587 24.34 14.45 0.36
C ASN A 587 25.11 15.53 -0.41
N GLN A 588 24.36 16.53 -0.85
CA GLN A 588 24.93 17.76 -1.45
C GLN A 588 24.44 18.97 -0.65
N PRO A 589 25.17 19.35 0.43
CA PRO A 589 24.72 20.47 1.26
C PRO A 589 24.87 21.80 0.52
N PRO A 590 23.99 22.79 0.77
CA PRO A 590 24.24 24.17 0.41
C PRO A 590 25.57 24.66 0.99
N ALA A 591 26.36 25.32 0.17
CA ALA A 591 27.61 25.94 0.56
C ALA A 591 27.43 27.44 0.89
N THR A 592 26.60 28.12 0.09
CA THR A 592 26.25 29.54 0.34
C THR A 592 24.77 29.76 0.08
N LEU A 593 24.20 30.71 0.79
CA LEU A 593 22.86 31.25 0.55
C LEU A 593 22.96 32.78 0.57
N THR A 594 22.61 33.41 -0.56
CA THR A 594 22.55 34.87 -0.67
C THR A 594 21.13 35.29 -0.92
N ILE A 595 20.57 36.17 -0.10
CA ILE A 595 19.22 36.68 -0.25
C ILE A 595 19.26 37.91 -1.16
N ASP A 596 18.35 37.98 -2.14
CA ASP A 596 18.19 39.15 -2.99
C ASP A 596 17.68 40.30 -2.11
N PRO A 597 18.39 41.44 -2.04
CA PRO A 597 17.98 42.57 -1.22
C PRO A 597 16.70 43.25 -1.75
N ASN A 598 16.36 43.04 -3.02
CA ASN A 598 15.16 43.62 -3.63
C ASN A 598 13.96 42.66 -3.55
N ASP A 599 14.21 41.36 -3.33
CA ASP A 599 13.18 40.32 -3.14
C ASP A 599 13.65 39.36 -2.09
N THR A 600 13.34 39.61 -0.86
CA THR A 600 13.77 38.80 0.29
C THR A 600 13.18 37.37 0.31
N SER A 601 12.23 37.07 -0.57
CA SER A 601 11.70 35.72 -0.77
C SER A 601 12.56 34.91 -1.74
N ASN A 602 13.49 35.55 -2.45
CA ASN A 602 14.37 34.94 -3.44
C ASN A 602 15.78 34.77 -2.88
N GLY A 603 16.29 33.55 -2.91
CA GLY A 603 17.63 33.22 -2.47
C GLY A 603 18.42 32.47 -3.55
N GLN A 604 19.65 32.94 -3.79
CA GLN A 604 20.59 32.20 -4.63
C GLN A 604 21.41 31.25 -3.78
N VAL A 605 21.48 30.00 -4.19
CA VAL A 605 22.18 28.93 -3.47
C VAL A 605 23.29 28.36 -4.33
N SER A 606 24.50 28.27 -3.78
CA SER A 606 25.51 27.38 -4.32
C SER A 606 25.57 26.12 -3.48
N TYR A 607 25.87 24.99 -4.12
CA TYR A 607 25.96 23.71 -3.44
C TYR A 607 27.42 23.27 -3.35
N GLY A 608 27.76 22.61 -2.24
CA GLY A 608 29.02 21.94 -2.04
C GLY A 608 29.15 20.67 -2.88
N PRO A 609 30.28 19.97 -2.78
CA PRO A 609 30.47 18.70 -3.48
C PRO A 609 29.53 17.61 -2.92
N LEU A 610 29.22 16.64 -3.78
CA LEU A 610 28.56 15.40 -3.35
C LEU A 610 29.47 14.66 -2.37
N ALA A 611 28.96 14.32 -1.18
CA ALA A 611 29.72 13.65 -0.15
C ALA A 611 28.93 12.46 0.44
N PRO A 612 29.55 11.28 0.54
CA PRO A 612 28.91 10.17 1.25
C PRO A 612 28.84 10.46 2.75
N GLN A 613 27.74 10.09 3.37
CA GLN A 613 27.52 10.15 4.80
C GLN A 613 27.01 8.80 5.29
N GLN A 614 27.40 8.40 6.49
CA GLN A 614 27.04 7.14 7.08
C GLN A 614 26.63 7.34 8.53
N ALA A 615 25.63 6.58 8.98
CA ALA A 615 25.26 6.48 10.38
C ALA A 615 24.79 5.06 10.71
N GLU A 616 25.04 4.67 11.94
CA GLU A 616 24.69 3.34 12.46
C GLU A 616 23.61 3.45 13.53
N GLY A 617 22.83 2.39 13.66
CA GLY A 617 21.83 2.22 14.69
C GLY A 617 21.67 0.76 15.07
N GLY A 618 20.79 0.49 16.02
CA GLY A 618 20.50 -0.88 16.41
C GLY A 618 19.82 -0.97 17.77
N TYR A 619 19.31 -2.16 18.04
CA TYR A 619 18.62 -2.47 19.28
C TYR A 619 18.57 -3.98 19.51
N HIS A 620 18.29 -4.37 20.75
CA HIS A 620 18.01 -5.76 21.10
C HIS A 620 16.77 -5.85 21.98
N ARG A 621 16.03 -6.95 21.89
CA ARG A 621 14.79 -7.16 22.64
C ARG A 621 14.59 -8.63 22.98
N TRP A 622 13.97 -8.86 24.16
CA TRP A 622 13.39 -10.13 24.56
C TRP A 622 11.90 -10.08 24.35
N LEU A 623 11.37 -11.05 23.62
CA LEU A 623 9.99 -11.16 23.18
C LEU A 623 9.37 -12.46 23.75
N PRO A 624 8.89 -12.43 25.00
CA PRO A 624 8.16 -13.57 25.57
C PRO A 624 6.78 -13.72 24.93
N SER A 625 6.32 -14.96 24.81
CA SER A 625 4.99 -15.32 24.34
C SER A 625 4.40 -16.45 25.20
N LEU A 626 3.11 -16.35 25.43
CA LEU A 626 2.27 -17.35 26.08
C LEU A 626 0.99 -17.48 25.26
N ASN A 627 0.64 -18.73 24.87
CA ASN A 627 -0.65 -19.03 24.29
C ASN A 627 -1.23 -20.22 25.04
N PHE A 628 -2.46 -20.10 25.51
CA PHE A 628 -3.20 -21.12 26.25
C PHE A 628 -4.48 -21.43 25.53
N LYS A 629 -4.75 -22.73 25.37
CA LYS A 629 -5.96 -23.28 24.76
C LYS A 629 -6.57 -24.28 25.71
N LEU A 630 -7.88 -24.17 25.95
CA LEU A 630 -8.66 -25.06 26.78
C LEU A 630 -9.94 -25.47 26.07
N ASN A 631 -10.11 -26.76 25.84
CA ASN A 631 -11.37 -27.29 25.34
C ASN A 631 -12.33 -27.45 26.56
N LEU A 632 -13.22 -26.46 26.71
CA LEU A 632 -14.25 -26.45 27.77
C LEU A 632 -15.26 -27.58 27.53
N LEU A 633 -15.60 -27.81 26.24
CA LEU A 633 -16.39 -28.92 25.73
C LEU A 633 -15.70 -29.44 24.45
N ASP A 634 -16.15 -30.53 23.90
CA ASP A 634 -15.60 -31.08 22.64
C ASP A 634 -15.71 -30.09 21.48
N ASP A 635 -16.72 -29.20 21.52
CA ASP A 635 -17.05 -28.21 20.51
C ASP A 635 -16.82 -26.76 20.97
N LEU A 636 -16.42 -26.53 22.24
CA LEU A 636 -16.25 -25.20 22.82
C LEU A 636 -14.81 -24.99 23.30
N VAL A 637 -14.09 -24.07 22.66
CA VAL A 637 -12.68 -23.77 22.91
C VAL A 637 -12.51 -22.38 23.48
N TYR A 638 -11.79 -22.27 24.59
CA TYR A 638 -11.31 -21.02 25.15
C TYR A 638 -9.83 -20.82 24.82
N ARG A 639 -9.46 -19.59 24.44
CA ARG A 639 -8.07 -19.19 24.20
C ARG A 639 -7.70 -17.96 25.01
N PHE A 640 -6.46 -17.93 25.45
CA PHE A 640 -5.83 -16.75 26.05
C PHE A 640 -4.39 -16.63 25.56
N SER A 641 -3.97 -15.41 25.20
CA SER A 641 -2.60 -15.15 24.79
C SER A 641 -2.06 -13.88 25.46
N ALA A 642 -0.78 -13.90 25.81
CA ALA A 642 -0.04 -12.74 26.30
C ALA A 642 1.36 -12.72 25.68
N SER A 643 1.76 -11.60 25.07
CA SER A 643 3.04 -11.52 24.40
C SER A 643 3.64 -10.11 24.38
N LYS A 644 4.94 -10.06 24.09
CA LYS A 644 5.60 -8.84 23.59
C LYS A 644 5.95 -9.02 22.12
N THR A 645 5.65 -8.00 21.33
CA THR A 645 6.03 -7.92 19.92
C THR A 645 6.70 -6.58 19.61
N LEU A 646 7.34 -6.50 18.47
CA LEU A 646 7.89 -5.26 17.96
C LEU A 646 7.68 -5.16 16.45
N THR A 647 7.68 -3.93 15.94
CA THR A 647 7.82 -3.63 14.52
C THR A 647 9.03 -2.73 14.35
N PRO A 648 9.99 -3.07 13.48
CA PRO A 648 11.13 -2.22 13.17
C PRO A 648 10.68 -0.88 12.59
N PRO A 649 11.48 0.21 12.74
CA PRO A 649 11.15 1.49 12.10
C PRO A 649 11.06 1.35 10.59
N GLU A 650 10.21 2.17 9.95
CA GLU A 650 10.15 2.26 8.49
C GLU A 650 11.53 2.55 7.89
N LEU A 651 11.87 1.85 6.79
CA LEU A 651 13.21 1.93 6.17
C LEU A 651 13.52 3.34 5.68
N SER A 652 12.53 4.07 5.16
CA SER A 652 12.67 5.45 4.72
C SER A 652 13.02 6.41 5.87
N ASN A 653 12.52 6.13 7.08
CA ASN A 653 12.82 6.91 8.27
C ASN A 653 14.27 6.72 8.74
N LEU A 654 14.95 5.68 8.28
CA LEU A 654 16.36 5.40 8.57
C LEU A 654 17.33 6.03 7.55
N TYR A 655 16.84 6.58 6.43
CA TYR A 655 17.70 7.19 5.41
C TYR A 655 18.44 8.40 5.96
N TYR A 656 19.78 8.35 6.01
CA TYR A 656 20.59 9.44 6.53
C TYR A 656 20.86 10.55 5.51
N SER A 657 20.05 10.60 4.46
CA SER A 657 20.04 11.69 3.49
C SER A 657 19.42 12.95 4.09
N LYS A 658 19.91 14.10 3.62
CA LYS A 658 19.38 15.42 3.94
C LYS A 658 18.76 16.06 2.71
N SER A 659 17.55 16.53 2.84
CA SER A 659 16.89 17.39 1.85
C SER A 659 16.87 18.82 2.37
N TYR A 660 17.19 19.77 1.51
CA TYR A 660 17.33 21.18 1.87
C TYR A 660 16.30 22.02 1.13
N GLY A 661 15.39 22.63 1.86
CA GLY A 661 14.49 23.67 1.35
C GLY A 661 15.16 25.03 1.52
N THR A 662 15.51 25.67 0.42
CA THR A 662 16.40 26.85 0.40
C THR A 662 15.68 28.19 0.18
N ARG A 663 14.36 28.24 0.28
CA ARG A 663 13.61 29.49 0.22
C ARG A 663 13.88 30.32 1.49
N PRO A 664 14.33 31.58 1.39
CA PRO A 664 14.76 32.38 2.53
C PRO A 664 13.74 32.51 3.67
N ASN A 665 12.46 32.58 3.33
CA ASN A 665 11.36 32.66 4.29
C ASN A 665 10.87 31.28 4.81
N SER A 666 11.46 30.17 4.32
CA SER A 666 11.10 28.80 4.68
C SER A 666 12.30 27.86 4.54
N LEU A 667 13.37 28.15 5.28
CA LEU A 667 14.57 27.33 5.28
C LEU A 667 14.35 26.04 6.06
N THR A 668 14.45 24.90 5.41
CA THR A 668 14.18 23.59 6.02
C THR A 668 15.26 22.56 5.71
N ILE A 669 15.52 21.70 6.66
CA ILE A 669 16.33 20.47 6.50
C ILE A 669 15.46 19.31 6.92
N SER A 670 15.25 18.34 6.05
CA SER A 670 14.61 17.07 6.38
C SER A 670 15.65 15.96 6.36
N GLN A 671 15.68 15.14 7.42
CA GLN A 671 16.66 14.06 7.59
C GLN A 671 15.99 12.86 8.25
N GLY A 672 16.36 11.64 7.86
CA GLY A 672 15.99 10.44 8.61
C GLY A 672 16.86 10.22 9.85
N ASN A 673 16.52 9.22 10.64
CA ASN A 673 17.20 8.92 11.90
C ASN A 673 17.50 7.41 12.04
N PRO A 674 18.71 6.95 11.74
CA PRO A 674 19.11 5.54 11.88
C PRO A 674 19.08 5.00 13.31
N GLN A 675 19.00 5.87 14.33
CA GLN A 675 18.95 5.47 15.74
C GLN A 675 17.52 5.27 16.28
N LEU A 676 16.52 5.30 15.43
CA LEU A 676 15.15 5.02 15.82
C LEU A 676 15.05 3.65 16.50
N GLN A 677 14.30 3.62 17.59
CA GLN A 677 13.94 2.39 18.28
C GLN A 677 12.68 1.78 17.66
N PRO A 678 12.51 0.45 17.73
CA PRO A 678 11.33 -0.20 17.20
C PRO A 678 10.09 0.22 17.98
N TYR A 679 8.95 0.21 17.30
CA TYR A 679 7.66 0.17 17.97
C TYR A 679 7.61 -1.09 18.83
N SER A 680 7.14 -1.00 20.05
CA SER A 680 7.08 -2.13 20.98
C SER A 680 5.67 -2.26 21.55
N SER A 681 5.12 -3.47 21.53
CA SER A 681 3.77 -3.74 22.04
C SER A 681 3.75 -4.81 23.12
N ARG A 682 2.89 -4.62 24.12
CA ARG A 682 2.43 -5.68 25.01
C ARG A 682 1.01 -6.02 24.63
N ASN A 683 0.78 -7.28 24.29
CA ASN A 683 -0.47 -7.77 23.73
C ASN A 683 -1.13 -8.75 24.70
N TYR A 684 -2.45 -8.65 24.80
CA TYR A 684 -3.31 -9.56 25.53
C TYR A 684 -4.53 -9.86 24.69
N ASP A 685 -4.80 -11.14 24.47
CA ASP A 685 -5.89 -11.63 23.65
C ASP A 685 -6.65 -12.71 24.40
N MET A 686 -7.98 -12.73 24.25
CA MET A 686 -8.85 -13.80 24.75
C MET A 686 -9.96 -14.07 23.75
N GLY A 687 -10.39 -15.30 23.67
CA GLY A 687 -11.46 -15.70 22.77
C GLY A 687 -12.20 -16.94 23.21
N LEU A 688 -13.44 -17.03 22.76
CA LEU A 688 -14.31 -18.19 22.90
C LEU A 688 -14.80 -18.60 21.51
N GLU A 689 -14.61 -19.87 21.16
CA GLU A 689 -14.93 -20.44 19.85
C GLU A 689 -15.84 -21.64 20.02
N TRP A 690 -16.99 -21.61 19.37
CA TRP A 690 -17.96 -22.70 19.37
C TRP A 690 -18.05 -23.33 17.98
N TYR A 691 -17.62 -24.58 17.88
CA TYR A 691 -17.53 -25.37 16.65
C TYR A 691 -18.76 -26.28 16.51
N MET A 692 -19.81 -25.78 15.91
CA MET A 692 -21.09 -26.47 15.73
C MET A 692 -21.01 -27.64 14.73
N SER A 693 -20.11 -27.55 13.74
CA SER A 693 -19.80 -28.61 12.77
C SER A 693 -18.47 -28.32 12.07
N ASP A 694 -18.00 -29.18 11.17
CA ASP A 694 -16.75 -29.00 10.42
C ASP A 694 -16.73 -27.76 9.50
N ALA A 695 -17.86 -27.12 9.25
CA ALA A 695 -17.97 -25.91 8.44
C ALA A 695 -18.82 -24.82 9.10
N SER A 696 -19.19 -25.00 10.36
CA SER A 696 -20.04 -24.05 11.09
C SER A 696 -19.42 -23.75 12.44
N TYR A 697 -19.06 -22.49 12.67
CA TYR A 697 -18.55 -22.05 13.97
C TYR A 697 -18.90 -20.60 14.25
N MET A 698 -18.89 -20.26 15.51
CA MET A 698 -19.01 -18.89 15.99
C MET A 698 -17.83 -18.60 16.93
N ALA A 699 -17.26 -17.40 16.80
CA ALA A 699 -16.19 -16.96 17.68
C ALA A 699 -16.41 -15.52 18.13
N VAL A 700 -16.01 -15.25 19.37
CA VAL A 700 -15.92 -13.89 19.94
C VAL A 700 -14.52 -13.76 20.54
N GLU A 701 -13.77 -12.77 20.06
CA GLU A 701 -12.41 -12.50 20.49
C GLU A 701 -12.30 -11.05 20.97
N GLY A 702 -11.51 -10.82 22.03
CA GLY A 702 -11.16 -9.49 22.51
C GLY A 702 -9.65 -9.35 22.52
N PHE A 703 -9.15 -8.15 22.20
CA PHE A 703 -7.72 -7.87 22.20
C PHE A 703 -7.40 -6.50 22.83
N TYR A 704 -6.22 -6.41 23.45
CA TYR A 704 -5.66 -5.19 23.99
C TYR A 704 -4.16 -5.14 23.71
N LYS A 705 -3.69 -4.04 23.10
CA LYS A 705 -2.29 -3.82 22.74
C LYS A 705 -1.83 -2.47 23.28
N LYS A 706 -0.81 -2.48 24.16
CA LYS A 706 -0.14 -1.27 24.63
C LYS A 706 1.10 -1.03 23.81
N VAL A 707 1.03 -0.10 22.86
CA VAL A 707 2.11 0.22 21.93
C VAL A 707 2.86 1.45 22.40
N SER A 708 4.17 1.40 22.32
CA SER A 708 5.10 2.49 22.65
C SER A 708 6.12 2.71 21.55
N ASN A 709 6.82 3.84 21.62
CA ASN A 709 7.83 4.27 20.66
C ASN A 709 7.30 4.58 19.27
N PHE A 710 6.06 5.05 19.13
CA PHE A 710 5.61 5.59 17.85
C PHE A 710 6.56 6.70 17.40
N SER A 711 6.99 6.64 16.13
CA SER A 711 7.78 7.71 15.55
C SER A 711 6.89 8.88 15.13
N THR A 712 7.38 10.08 15.34
CA THR A 712 6.77 11.32 14.86
C THR A 712 7.85 12.26 14.35
N LEU A 713 7.49 13.11 13.40
CA LEU A 713 8.39 14.13 12.89
C LEU A 713 8.43 15.31 13.89
N ILE A 714 9.63 15.71 14.29
CA ILE A 714 9.84 16.91 15.08
C ILE A 714 10.68 17.87 14.28
N SER A 715 10.29 19.14 14.32
CA SER A 715 11.04 20.26 13.79
C SER A 715 11.71 21.03 14.92
N SER A 716 12.99 21.33 14.77
CA SER A 716 13.79 22.12 15.72
C SER A 716 14.62 23.18 15.00
N PRO A 717 14.84 24.36 15.62
CA PRO A 717 15.76 25.35 15.07
C PRO A 717 17.19 24.80 14.92
N PHE A 718 17.76 24.98 13.76
CA PHE A 718 19.11 24.52 13.43
C PHE A 718 19.93 25.63 12.77
N PRO A 719 20.96 26.20 13.42
CA PRO A 719 21.86 27.17 12.82
C PRO A 719 22.68 26.52 11.70
N PHE A 720 22.53 26.99 10.47
CA PHE A 720 23.24 26.47 9.33
C PHE A 720 23.48 27.53 8.27
N LEU A 721 24.70 27.64 7.78
CA LEU A 721 25.22 28.72 6.93
C LEU A 721 25.19 30.11 7.61
N THR A 722 26.14 30.95 7.23
CA THR A 722 26.22 32.33 7.71
C THR A 722 25.67 33.27 6.65
N ASN A 723 24.77 34.16 7.05
CA ASN A 723 24.30 35.27 6.22
C ASN A 723 25.46 36.25 6.06
N VAL A 724 25.96 36.39 4.84
CA VAL A 724 27.13 37.24 4.54
C VAL A 724 26.86 38.74 4.81
N ASN A 725 25.58 39.15 4.80
CA ASN A 725 25.19 40.53 5.02
C ASN A 725 25.10 40.91 6.52
N THR A 726 24.76 39.94 7.37
CA THR A 726 24.55 40.23 8.80
C THR A 726 25.59 39.56 9.71
N GLY A 727 26.37 38.63 9.18
CA GLY A 727 27.34 37.83 9.97
C GLY A 727 26.71 36.84 10.92
N GLN A 728 25.37 36.73 10.94
CA GLN A 728 24.62 35.79 11.79
C GLN A 728 24.29 34.51 11.04
N PRO A 729 24.17 33.34 11.71
CA PRO A 729 23.75 32.13 11.09
C PRO A 729 22.27 32.23 10.66
N PHE A 730 21.95 31.69 9.50
CA PHE A 730 20.54 31.39 9.17
C PHE A 730 20.02 30.31 10.09
N ILE A 731 18.80 30.48 10.57
CA ILE A 731 18.09 29.47 11.36
C ILE A 731 17.20 28.66 10.45
N TRP A 732 17.59 27.41 10.25
CA TRP A 732 16.83 26.42 9.48
C TRP A 732 15.92 25.64 10.40
N SER A 733 14.82 25.12 9.88
CA SER A 733 13.98 24.16 10.59
C SER A 733 14.43 22.75 10.24
N LEU A 734 15.11 22.07 11.18
CA LEU A 734 15.52 20.67 11.03
C LEU A 734 14.36 19.77 11.46
N THR A 735 13.83 19.01 10.50
CA THR A 735 12.77 18.04 10.71
C THR A 735 13.34 16.62 10.63
N GLN A 736 13.11 15.82 11.67
CA GLN A 736 13.56 14.42 11.73
C GLN A 736 12.56 13.55 12.52
N PRO A 737 12.47 12.24 12.20
CA PRO A 737 11.66 11.31 12.98
C PRO A 737 12.31 10.98 14.31
N VAL A 738 11.52 10.95 15.37
CA VAL A 738 11.92 10.58 16.74
C VAL A 738 10.86 9.70 17.40
N ASN A 739 11.25 8.88 18.36
CA ASN A 739 10.33 8.04 19.13
C ASN A 739 9.77 8.80 20.33
N LEU A 740 8.51 9.14 20.34
CA LEU A 740 7.92 9.94 21.43
C LEU A 740 6.62 9.40 22.00
N ASN A 741 5.79 8.74 21.18
CA ASN A 741 4.38 8.55 21.49
C ASN A 741 4.06 7.11 21.91
N SER A 742 2.97 6.96 22.64
CA SER A 742 2.40 5.67 22.99
C SER A 742 0.88 5.73 22.83
N SER A 743 0.28 4.58 22.52
CA SER A 743 -1.17 4.44 22.44
C SER A 743 -1.62 3.06 22.89
N ASN A 744 -2.82 2.97 23.46
CA ASN A 744 -3.48 1.70 23.71
C ASN A 744 -4.47 1.46 22.57
N ILE A 745 -4.39 0.29 21.95
CA ILE A 745 -5.28 -0.13 20.87
C ILE A 745 -6.00 -1.37 21.35
N TYR A 746 -7.33 -1.35 21.30
CA TYR A 746 -8.17 -2.42 21.84
C TYR A 746 -9.44 -2.57 21.01
N GLY A 747 -10.00 -3.76 21.08
CA GLY A 747 -11.19 -4.04 20.32
C GLY A 747 -11.74 -5.44 20.54
N GLY A 748 -12.70 -5.79 19.71
CA GLY A 748 -13.32 -7.10 19.68
C GLY A 748 -13.65 -7.54 18.27
N GLU A 749 -13.60 -8.83 18.06
CA GLU A 749 -13.90 -9.52 16.81
C GLU A 749 -15.06 -10.49 17.03
N PHE A 750 -15.99 -10.52 16.10
CA PHE A 750 -17.07 -11.48 16.04
C PHE A 750 -16.99 -12.21 14.71
N THR A 751 -17.15 -13.53 14.72
CA THR A 751 -17.18 -14.38 13.54
C THR A 751 -18.34 -15.35 13.65
N PHE A 752 -19.06 -15.53 12.55
CA PHE A 752 -20.14 -16.50 12.42
C PHE A 752 -20.11 -17.11 11.02
N ASN A 753 -19.77 -18.39 10.95
CA ASN A 753 -19.86 -19.19 9.74
C ASN A 753 -20.90 -20.28 9.96
N TYR A 754 -21.88 -20.41 9.06
CA TYR A 754 -22.92 -21.41 9.20
C TYR A 754 -23.34 -21.99 7.86
N GLN A 755 -23.39 -23.31 7.80
CA GLN A 755 -23.96 -24.06 6.69
C GLN A 755 -25.35 -24.56 7.01
N PHE A 756 -26.33 -24.26 6.18
CA PHE A 756 -27.74 -24.58 6.42
C PHE A 756 -28.15 -25.99 6.01
N LYS A 757 -27.20 -26.91 5.71
CA LYS A 757 -27.41 -28.27 5.21
C LYS A 757 -28.42 -29.09 6.02
N ASN A 758 -28.40 -28.93 7.34
CA ASN A 758 -29.26 -29.69 8.26
C ASN A 758 -30.51 -28.91 8.70
N VAL A 759 -30.70 -27.70 8.20
CA VAL A 759 -31.78 -26.78 8.62
C VAL A 759 -32.75 -26.52 7.47
N LEU A 760 -32.24 -26.35 6.26
CA LEU A 760 -33.05 -26.06 5.10
C LEU A 760 -33.30 -27.33 4.25
N PRO A 761 -34.51 -27.49 3.69
CA PRO A 761 -34.80 -28.61 2.77
C PRO A 761 -34.12 -28.37 1.40
N ALA A 762 -33.93 -29.45 0.65
CA ALA A 762 -33.53 -29.36 -0.74
C ALA A 762 -34.49 -28.49 -1.58
N PRO A 763 -34.04 -27.64 -2.49
CA PRO A 763 -32.62 -27.46 -2.93
C PRO A 763 -31.81 -26.47 -2.08
N PHE A 764 -32.37 -25.84 -1.05
CA PHE A 764 -31.76 -24.76 -0.26
C PHE A 764 -30.73 -25.25 0.78
N ASP A 765 -30.56 -26.55 0.97
CA ASP A 765 -29.56 -27.18 1.84
C ASP A 765 -28.10 -26.94 1.42
N GLY A 766 -27.87 -26.39 0.22
CA GLY A 766 -26.56 -25.91 -0.23
C GLY A 766 -26.21 -24.48 0.18
N LEU A 767 -27.12 -23.78 0.87
CA LEU A 767 -26.88 -22.42 1.35
C LEU A 767 -25.94 -22.40 2.57
N GLY A 768 -25.14 -21.34 2.64
CA GLY A 768 -24.34 -21.02 3.82
C GLY A 768 -24.07 -19.53 3.91
N THR A 769 -23.59 -19.09 5.07
CA THR A 769 -23.21 -17.70 5.33
C THR A 769 -21.92 -17.64 6.10
N ALA A 770 -21.14 -16.59 5.84
CA ALA A 770 -19.96 -16.22 6.62
C ALA A 770 -20.03 -14.72 6.91
N VAL A 771 -19.97 -14.36 8.19
CA VAL A 771 -20.06 -12.99 8.67
C VAL A 771 -18.93 -12.75 9.67
N ASN A 772 -18.24 -11.64 9.55
CA ASN A 772 -17.36 -11.14 10.60
C ASN A 772 -17.53 -9.64 10.79
N TYR A 773 -17.28 -9.19 12.00
CA TYR A 773 -17.26 -7.79 12.39
C TYR A 773 -16.13 -7.55 13.39
N THR A 774 -15.36 -6.49 13.15
CA THR A 774 -14.27 -6.08 14.02
C THR A 774 -14.45 -4.64 14.42
N LYS A 775 -14.43 -4.40 15.71
CA LYS A 775 -14.44 -3.06 16.29
C LYS A 775 -13.07 -2.76 16.87
N VAL A 776 -12.47 -1.64 16.46
CA VAL A 776 -11.14 -1.22 16.93
C VAL A 776 -11.18 0.21 17.42
N LYS A 777 -10.51 0.46 18.56
CA LYS A 777 -10.36 1.80 19.13
C LYS A 777 -8.90 2.05 19.52
N SER A 778 -8.51 3.33 19.44
CA SER A 778 -7.25 3.84 19.96
C SER A 778 -7.53 4.77 21.14
N SER A 779 -6.65 4.79 22.14
CA SER A 779 -6.70 5.77 23.24
C SER A 779 -6.25 7.16 22.81
N THR A 780 -5.62 7.28 21.64
CA THR A 780 -5.21 8.55 21.06
C THR A 780 -6.06 8.85 19.83
N SER A 781 -6.62 10.06 19.78
CA SER A 781 -7.40 10.55 18.64
C SER A 781 -7.11 12.04 18.44
N LEU A 782 -7.29 12.52 17.22
CA LEU A 782 -7.20 13.95 16.90
C LEU A 782 -8.60 14.56 16.91
N GLY A 783 -8.83 15.53 17.79
CA GLY A 783 -10.02 16.39 17.71
C GLY A 783 -9.78 17.58 16.79
N PRO A 784 -10.85 18.28 16.33
CA PRO A 784 -10.73 19.43 15.43
C PRO A 784 -9.84 20.56 15.98
N SER A 785 -9.90 20.83 17.28
CA SER A 785 -9.07 21.84 17.94
C SER A 785 -7.61 21.44 18.15
N GLU A 786 -7.31 20.17 18.00
CA GLU A 786 -5.99 19.62 18.30
C GLU A 786 -5.08 19.56 17.06
N ILE A 787 -5.69 19.62 15.90
CA ILE A 787 -5.03 19.51 14.60
C ILE A 787 -4.28 20.80 14.24
N SER A 788 -4.77 21.95 14.69
CA SER A 788 -4.09 23.24 14.45
C SER A 788 -2.93 23.52 15.41
N ALA A 789 -2.72 22.70 16.45
CA ALA A 789 -1.77 22.99 17.53
C ALA A 789 -0.38 22.36 17.39
N GLY A 790 -0.08 21.60 16.35
CA GLY A 790 1.21 20.91 16.13
C GLY A 790 1.63 19.99 17.27
N GLY A 791 2.03 18.78 17.00
CA GLY A 791 2.62 17.86 17.97
C GLY A 791 1.66 16.87 18.66
N LYS A 792 0.39 16.83 18.30
CA LYS A 792 -0.52 15.76 18.74
C LYS A 792 -0.48 14.57 17.81
N PHE A 793 -0.65 13.37 18.38
CA PHE A 793 -0.49 12.09 17.72
C PHE A 793 -1.79 11.27 17.75
N ALA A 794 -2.13 10.67 16.63
CA ALA A 794 -3.11 9.59 16.54
C ALA A 794 -2.55 8.46 15.69
N VAL A 795 -3.04 7.25 15.89
CA VAL A 795 -2.62 6.09 15.11
C VAL A 795 -3.43 6.03 13.82
N PRO A 796 -2.81 6.15 12.64
CA PRO A 796 -3.50 5.96 11.37
C PRO A 796 -4.00 4.52 11.20
N GLY A 797 -5.01 4.32 10.36
CA GLY A 797 -5.54 3.00 10.00
C GLY A 797 -6.60 2.44 10.94
N ILE A 798 -6.76 2.98 12.15
CA ILE A 798 -7.73 2.51 13.14
C ILE A 798 -9.15 2.77 12.67
N GLY A 799 -9.90 1.71 12.38
CA GLY A 799 -11.28 1.76 11.94
C GLY A 799 -11.97 0.40 12.04
N ASP A 800 -13.28 0.41 12.17
CA ASP A 800 -14.09 -0.80 12.21
C ASP A 800 -14.10 -1.47 10.83
N SER A 801 -14.31 -2.79 10.78
CA SER A 801 -14.48 -3.54 9.52
C SER A 801 -15.53 -4.63 9.65
N ALA A 802 -16.18 -4.95 8.54
CA ALA A 802 -17.16 -6.01 8.46
C ALA A 802 -17.10 -6.71 7.11
N ASN A 803 -17.34 -8.00 7.13
CA ASN A 803 -17.54 -8.80 5.93
C ASN A 803 -18.76 -9.68 6.13
N ALA A 804 -19.61 -9.76 5.11
CA ALA A 804 -20.76 -10.65 5.09
C ALA A 804 -20.83 -11.32 3.74
N SER A 805 -20.94 -12.63 3.70
CA SER A 805 -21.15 -13.36 2.46
C SER A 805 -22.24 -14.41 2.62
N VAL A 806 -23.00 -14.58 1.56
CA VAL A 806 -23.93 -15.69 1.39
C VAL A 806 -23.46 -16.49 0.19
N TYR A 807 -23.38 -17.78 0.36
CA TYR A 807 -22.98 -18.67 -0.70
C TYR A 807 -23.96 -19.83 -0.87
N TYR A 808 -24.04 -20.33 -2.08
CA TYR A 808 -24.77 -21.53 -2.44
C TYR A 808 -23.82 -22.49 -3.15
N GLU A 809 -23.71 -23.70 -2.63
CA GLU A 809 -22.92 -24.77 -3.23
C GLU A 809 -23.68 -26.07 -3.17
N LYS A 810 -24.17 -26.51 -4.33
CA LYS A 810 -24.87 -27.81 -4.48
C LYS A 810 -24.75 -28.32 -5.90
N GLY A 811 -24.29 -29.59 -6.01
CA GLY A 811 -24.07 -30.22 -7.32
C GLY A 811 -23.07 -29.41 -8.15
N PRO A 812 -23.39 -29.09 -9.43
CA PRO A 812 -22.47 -28.37 -10.30
C PRO A 812 -22.44 -26.86 -10.07
N VAL A 813 -23.29 -26.29 -9.22
CA VAL A 813 -23.50 -24.86 -9.07
C VAL A 813 -22.80 -24.34 -7.82
N GLN A 814 -22.02 -23.29 -7.98
CA GLN A 814 -21.47 -22.49 -6.89
C GLN A 814 -21.77 -21.02 -7.18
N VAL A 815 -22.32 -20.31 -6.20
CA VAL A 815 -22.57 -18.86 -6.27
C VAL A 815 -22.23 -18.24 -4.92
N ARG A 816 -21.56 -17.11 -4.92
CA ARG A 816 -21.26 -16.32 -3.72
C ARG A 816 -21.49 -14.84 -3.97
N VAL A 817 -22.20 -14.20 -3.06
CA VAL A 817 -22.31 -12.75 -2.94
C VAL A 817 -21.61 -12.33 -1.66
N ALA A 818 -20.72 -11.36 -1.73
CA ALA A 818 -19.99 -10.84 -0.59
C ALA A 818 -20.14 -9.32 -0.49
N TYR A 819 -20.33 -8.81 0.72
CA TYR A 819 -20.29 -7.41 1.07
C TYR A 819 -19.11 -7.17 1.99
N ASN A 820 -18.22 -6.28 1.57
CA ASN A 820 -16.99 -5.92 2.27
C ASN A 820 -17.07 -4.46 2.68
N TRP A 821 -17.02 -4.17 3.98
CA TRP A 821 -17.15 -2.83 4.52
C TRP A 821 -15.99 -2.48 5.45
N ARG A 822 -15.50 -1.25 5.33
CA ARG A 822 -14.57 -0.61 6.26
C ARG A 822 -15.14 0.71 6.71
N GLY A 823 -15.17 0.94 8.02
CA GLY A 823 -15.59 2.20 8.64
C GLY A 823 -14.58 3.32 8.37
N LYS A 824 -14.98 4.54 8.67
CA LYS A 824 -14.07 5.69 8.55
C LYS A 824 -12.83 5.53 9.44
N TYR A 825 -11.69 6.01 8.95
CA TYR A 825 -10.43 5.98 9.69
C TYR A 825 -9.51 7.14 9.31
N LEU A 826 -8.61 7.50 10.22
CA LEU A 826 -7.53 8.44 9.92
C LEU A 826 -6.53 7.75 8.97
N GLU A 827 -6.35 8.27 7.77
CA GLU A 827 -5.40 7.74 6.79
C GLU A 827 -3.99 8.29 7.01
N SER A 828 -3.91 9.59 7.27
CA SER A 828 -2.63 10.28 7.49
C SER A 828 -2.80 11.39 8.53
N ILE A 829 -1.76 11.63 9.31
CA ILE A 829 -1.70 12.77 10.24
C ILE A 829 -1.35 14.06 9.50
N ALA A 830 -0.59 13.94 8.42
CA ALA A 830 -0.12 15.08 7.62
C ALA A 830 -0.20 14.74 6.13
N TYR A 831 -1.19 15.30 5.45
CA TYR A 831 -1.47 15.12 4.03
C TYR A 831 -1.25 16.44 3.29
N GLY A 832 -0.60 16.36 2.13
CA GLY A 832 -0.34 17.51 1.28
C GLY A 832 0.57 18.58 1.88
N SER A 833 0.73 19.69 1.17
CA SER A 833 1.62 20.81 1.55
C SER A 833 1.19 21.53 2.83
N GLY A 834 -0.11 21.55 3.13
CA GLY A 834 -0.66 22.11 4.38
C GLY A 834 -0.54 21.18 5.59
N ALA A 835 0.03 19.98 5.44
CA ALA A 835 0.17 18.98 6.47
C ALA A 835 -1.14 18.72 7.24
N ASN A 836 -2.26 18.61 6.51
CA ASN A 836 -3.58 18.41 7.11
C ASN A 836 -3.78 16.93 7.46
N PRO A 837 -4.53 16.61 8.52
CA PRO A 837 -4.94 15.23 8.71
C PRO A 837 -5.93 14.83 7.62
N ALA A 838 -5.75 13.63 7.09
CA ALA A 838 -6.66 13.04 6.12
C ALA A 838 -7.48 11.92 6.79
N THR A 839 -8.79 12.02 6.71
CA THR A 839 -9.71 10.98 7.15
C THR A 839 -10.40 10.40 5.94
N ARG A 840 -10.28 9.08 5.76
CA ARG A 840 -11.03 8.33 4.76
C ARG A 840 -12.42 8.01 5.27
N SER A 841 -13.43 8.28 4.46
CA SER A 841 -14.82 7.92 4.73
C SER A 841 -15.00 6.40 4.74
N SER A 842 -16.13 5.93 5.27
CA SER A 842 -16.49 4.51 5.17
C SER A 842 -16.64 4.11 3.71
N TYR A 843 -16.23 2.88 3.42
CA TYR A 843 -16.26 2.27 2.10
C TYR A 843 -16.92 0.89 2.19
N GLY A 844 -17.82 0.56 1.25
CA GLY A 844 -18.51 -0.73 1.28
C GLY A 844 -18.88 -1.21 -0.11
N GLN A 845 -18.30 -2.31 -0.58
CA GLN A 845 -18.56 -2.86 -1.91
C GLN A 845 -19.22 -4.23 -1.88
N VAL A 846 -19.98 -4.52 -2.92
CA VAL A 846 -20.57 -5.84 -3.20
C VAL A 846 -19.82 -6.51 -4.33
N ASP A 847 -19.44 -7.77 -4.10
CA ASP A 847 -18.77 -8.64 -5.06
C ASP A 847 -19.63 -9.90 -5.30
N LEU A 848 -19.58 -10.41 -6.53
CA LEU A 848 -20.28 -11.63 -6.94
C LEU A 848 -19.30 -12.58 -7.59
N SER A 849 -19.40 -13.87 -7.27
CA SER A 849 -18.74 -14.94 -8.03
C SER A 849 -19.70 -16.10 -8.26
N ALA A 850 -19.64 -16.69 -9.44
CA ALA A 850 -20.44 -17.85 -9.81
C ALA A 850 -19.62 -18.81 -10.64
N SER A 851 -19.84 -20.11 -10.46
CA SER A 851 -19.27 -21.13 -11.33
C SER A 851 -20.24 -22.30 -11.54
N TYR A 852 -20.12 -22.94 -12.69
CA TYR A 852 -20.89 -24.11 -13.07
C TYR A 852 -19.95 -25.19 -13.59
N GLN A 853 -19.97 -26.35 -12.94
CA GLN A 853 -19.17 -27.51 -13.33
C GLN A 853 -19.87 -28.28 -14.45
N ILE A 854 -19.29 -28.24 -15.64
CA ILE A 854 -19.85 -28.92 -16.82
C ILE A 854 -19.65 -30.43 -16.71
N ASN A 855 -18.45 -30.82 -16.27
CA ASN A 855 -18.09 -32.20 -15.99
C ASN A 855 -16.91 -32.22 -15.00
N LYS A 856 -16.43 -33.41 -14.63
CA LYS A 856 -15.32 -33.56 -13.64
C LYS A 856 -14.01 -32.86 -14.00
N PHE A 857 -13.84 -32.44 -15.25
CA PHE A 857 -12.62 -31.82 -15.77
C PHE A 857 -12.78 -30.34 -16.13
N LEU A 858 -14.01 -29.85 -16.35
CA LEU A 858 -14.28 -28.54 -16.93
C LEU A 858 -15.36 -27.78 -16.20
N SER A 859 -15.09 -26.53 -15.88
CA SER A 859 -16.09 -25.58 -15.35
C SER A 859 -16.00 -24.22 -16.05
N VAL A 860 -17.13 -23.51 -16.08
CA VAL A 860 -17.22 -22.10 -16.46
C VAL A 860 -17.38 -21.26 -15.21
N PHE A 861 -16.87 -20.05 -15.23
CA PHE A 861 -17.02 -19.13 -14.11
C PHE A 861 -17.19 -17.67 -14.58
N ALA A 862 -17.83 -16.89 -13.72
CA ALA A 862 -17.96 -15.44 -13.87
C ALA A 862 -17.80 -14.77 -12.51
N SER A 863 -17.23 -13.58 -12.50
CA SER A 863 -17.16 -12.73 -11.30
C SER A 863 -17.34 -11.27 -11.65
N GLY A 864 -17.88 -10.50 -10.69
CA GLY A 864 -17.97 -9.05 -10.73
C GLY A 864 -17.49 -8.46 -9.41
N THR A 865 -16.58 -7.52 -9.46
CA THR A 865 -16.03 -6.81 -8.29
C THR A 865 -16.49 -5.38 -8.30
N ASN A 866 -16.83 -4.82 -7.15
CA ASN A 866 -17.40 -3.47 -6.98
C ASN A 866 -18.69 -3.25 -7.79
N LEU A 867 -19.67 -4.13 -7.62
CA LEU A 867 -20.99 -4.03 -8.29
C LEU A 867 -21.82 -2.82 -7.81
N THR A 868 -21.49 -2.27 -6.67
CA THR A 868 -22.14 -1.10 -6.08
C THR A 868 -21.57 0.22 -6.57
N HIS A 869 -20.51 0.20 -7.39
CA HIS A 869 -19.80 1.40 -7.85
C HIS A 869 -19.36 2.29 -6.70
N GLU A 870 -18.87 1.68 -5.62
CA GLU A 870 -18.40 2.42 -4.46
C GLU A 870 -17.15 3.22 -4.81
N HIS A 871 -16.98 4.37 -4.17
CA HIS A 871 -15.88 5.30 -4.40
C HIS A 871 -15.20 5.70 -3.11
N LEU A 872 -13.93 6.11 -3.19
CA LEU A 872 -13.17 6.65 -2.07
C LEU A 872 -13.49 8.14 -1.87
N TYR A 873 -13.56 8.58 -0.62
CA TYR A 873 -13.73 9.98 -0.27
C TYR A 873 -12.91 10.32 0.98
N ASP A 874 -11.96 11.23 0.83
CA ASP A 874 -11.10 11.71 1.90
C ASP A 874 -11.37 13.17 2.21
N TYR A 875 -11.30 13.51 3.48
CA TYR A 875 -11.50 14.87 3.96
C TYR A 875 -10.56 15.19 5.12
N SER A 876 -10.28 16.48 5.29
CA SER A 876 -9.56 16.94 6.46
C SER A 876 -10.55 17.20 7.61
N VAL A 877 -10.12 17.58 8.76
CA VAL A 877 -10.81 17.94 10.02
C VAL A 877 -12.33 17.88 9.98
N TYR A 878 -12.95 18.58 9.04
CA TYR A 878 -14.40 18.62 8.78
C TYR A 878 -14.69 17.95 7.45
N ARG A 879 -15.82 17.29 7.35
CA ARG A 879 -16.18 16.49 6.15
C ARG A 879 -16.28 17.32 4.88
N ASN A 880 -16.62 18.61 4.98
CA ASN A 880 -16.63 19.55 3.87
C ASN A 880 -15.24 20.13 3.53
N ARG A 881 -14.19 19.77 4.23
CA ARG A 881 -12.80 20.05 3.81
C ARG A 881 -12.30 18.89 2.96
N PHE A 882 -12.82 18.83 1.77
CA PHE A 882 -12.52 17.82 0.77
C PHE A 882 -11.02 17.72 0.50
N LEU A 883 -10.48 16.51 0.40
CA LEU A 883 -9.10 16.24 0.03
C LEU A 883 -9.00 15.40 -1.24
N TYR A 884 -9.73 14.30 -1.32
CA TYR A 884 -9.61 13.33 -2.40
C TYR A 884 -10.92 12.55 -2.60
N ALA A 885 -11.27 12.31 -3.85
CA ALA A 885 -12.29 11.33 -4.22
C ALA A 885 -11.81 10.54 -5.44
N GLU A 886 -12.05 9.22 -5.44
CA GLU A 886 -11.66 8.33 -6.52
C GLU A 886 -12.80 7.37 -6.85
N ALA A 887 -13.12 7.26 -8.12
CA ALA A 887 -14.05 6.28 -8.65
C ALA A 887 -13.27 5.22 -9.43
N ASP A 888 -13.47 3.98 -9.02
CA ASP A 888 -13.02 2.79 -9.72
C ASP A 888 -14.21 2.09 -10.38
N GLY A 889 -14.00 1.50 -11.55
CA GLY A 889 -15.05 0.76 -12.23
C GLY A 889 -15.39 -0.57 -11.60
N THR A 890 -16.50 -1.14 -12.05
CA THR A 890 -16.79 -2.55 -11.85
C THR A 890 -15.92 -3.40 -12.78
N VAL A 891 -15.26 -4.40 -12.24
CA VAL A 891 -14.44 -5.34 -13.01
C VAL A 891 -15.19 -6.64 -13.16
N TYR A 892 -15.42 -7.07 -14.41
CA TYR A 892 -16.02 -8.34 -14.76
C TYR A 892 -14.97 -9.31 -15.28
N THR A 893 -15.06 -10.56 -14.85
CA THR A 893 -14.21 -11.65 -15.35
C THR A 893 -15.10 -12.82 -15.73
N VAL A 894 -14.93 -13.33 -16.94
CA VAL A 894 -15.64 -14.52 -17.43
C VAL A 894 -14.65 -15.47 -18.06
N GLY A 895 -14.73 -16.74 -17.70
CA GLY A 895 -13.73 -17.69 -18.17
C GLY A 895 -14.13 -19.16 -18.01
N VAL A 896 -13.17 -19.98 -18.38
CA VAL A 896 -13.21 -21.43 -18.27
C VAL A 896 -12.00 -21.91 -17.50
N ARG A 897 -12.14 -23.01 -16.78
CA ARG A 897 -11.03 -23.68 -16.11
C ARG A 897 -11.18 -25.19 -16.20
N GLY A 898 -10.06 -25.87 -16.12
CA GLY A 898 -10.00 -27.30 -16.15
C GLY A 898 -9.02 -27.85 -15.12
N THR A 899 -9.30 -29.10 -14.64
CA THR A 899 -8.42 -29.89 -13.77
C THR A 899 -8.29 -31.30 -14.34
N PHE A 900 -7.14 -31.95 -14.17
CA PHE A 900 -6.88 -33.29 -14.65
C PHE A 900 -5.85 -34.04 -13.80
#